data_15a244a2168f2db07b035726d9c43d96
#
_entry.id   15a244a2168f2db07b035726d9c43d96
#
_cell.length_a   1.000
_cell.length_b   1.000
_cell.length_c   1.000
_cell.angle_alpha   90.00
_cell.angle_beta   90.00
_cell.angle_gamma   90.00
#
_symmetry.space_group_name_H-M   'P 1'
#
loop_
_entity.id
_entity.type
_entity.pdbx_description
1 polymer ?
#
loop_
_entity_poly.entity_id
_entity_poly.type
_entity_poly.pdbx_seq_one_letter_code
_entity_poly.pdbx_strand_id
1 'polypeptide(L)'
;MTRPQILFLDAYDSFTNNIVSLLTTLLDADVHVLPIDTPLLDPKPSSSSSKSATDFHRELSRYHAVVCGPGPGSAENEADVGLMRCIWDLGDEKLLPVLGICLGFQSLVLSSGGGVRRLQRGLHGMVRTIQHEKPRPTCAEDIFAGVSEFEATLYHSLCADIGQDSISDAEWASRRWDAQDMAPELLPLAWVDEERDNGRERILMAVKHRSKPFWGLQYHPESICTQTAGHTVIRNWLREAMAWNSRSNRTVLSGGRFLARNAVKPSLLSEIRAAAQGGHAPVLAWTEMPTSLATVGLDCDYSHKTISLPANIKVPDIVEILKSGRTEHIILDSSNSSNMATGAADVRGRFSIIALDVEESLRIEHHVGDDFATARIPSIQGMPVDLMETIAFGQNENIWHLLSSFLEKRRIAATGDLETPFRGGFMGYLTYEMGLRGIDVAVADDRGHQRPDLCFAWVTKSIVVDHARGLLHVQHLQKRKLNADFWIDSVVASLQTSRPWQSGKAAASDSDSSTVSTRPVIQVPDADDYEAKVSRCQDFIAAGESYELCLTDQTIITLPGRPEREQGPKSVQSGGQAPSKPAYVAPWKLYKTLRARQPAPFGSFIRLGGATLISSSPERFLEYDADGFCSMRPMKGTVRKSNDVATLAQAERILHVPKEEAENLMIVDLVRHDLHGVCGSGNVEVPHLMKVEEYATVFQMITIVNGRLPDPHHNGTAADRRHTGLDVLAASLPPGSMTGAPKKRSCELLHEIESHRERSLYSGVVGYMDVTGKGDWSVTIRTMFRWDDEVAPPAEGEMEPREVWHIGAGGAVTILSTPEGEREEMFTKLAGPLGVFAEA
;
A
#
# COMPACT_ATOMS: atom_id res chain seq x y z
N MET A 1 -28.75 -22.85 14.88
CA MET A 1 -27.73 -22.73 15.95
C MET A 1 -27.16 -21.32 15.86
N THR A 2 -26.87 -20.64 16.94
CA THR A 2 -26.15 -19.37 16.94
C THR A 2 -24.73 -19.61 16.45
N ARG A 3 -24.17 -18.69 15.64
CA ARG A 3 -22.79 -18.78 15.18
C ARG A 3 -21.81 -18.79 16.36
N PRO A 4 -20.70 -19.57 16.29
CA PRO A 4 -19.66 -19.51 17.29
C PRO A 4 -19.09 -18.07 17.39
N GLN A 5 -18.93 -17.57 18.62
CA GLN A 5 -18.30 -16.28 18.90
C GLN A 5 -16.83 -16.52 19.20
N ILE A 6 -15.91 -15.91 18.46
CA ILE A 6 -14.47 -16.06 18.62
C ILE A 6 -13.87 -14.70 18.91
N LEU A 7 -13.05 -14.58 19.96
CA LEU A 7 -12.21 -13.42 20.22
C LEU A 7 -10.85 -13.64 19.55
N PHE A 8 -10.42 -12.70 18.73
CA PHE A 8 -9.07 -12.65 18.15
C PHE A 8 -8.26 -11.56 18.85
N LEU A 9 -7.13 -11.93 19.46
CA LEU A 9 -6.16 -11.00 20.04
C LEU A 9 -5.13 -10.65 18.98
N ASP A 10 -5.11 -9.37 18.59
CA ASP A 10 -4.29 -8.84 17.51
C ASP A 10 -3.01 -8.20 18.06
N ALA A 11 -1.87 -8.76 17.70
CA ALA A 11 -0.54 -8.22 18.00
C ALA A 11 0.02 -7.36 16.85
N TYR A 12 -0.86 -6.68 16.10
CA TYR A 12 -0.49 -5.78 15.01
C TYR A 12 0.20 -6.45 13.82
N ASP A 13 -0.15 -7.71 13.57
CA ASP A 13 0.34 -8.42 12.39
C ASP A 13 -0.37 -7.97 11.12
N SER A 14 0.37 -7.97 10.01
CA SER A 14 -0.17 -7.62 8.69
C SER A 14 -0.93 -8.76 7.99
N PHE A 15 -1.22 -9.85 8.71
CA PHE A 15 -2.03 -10.97 8.21
C PHE A 15 -3.28 -11.21 9.06
N THR A 16 -3.51 -10.40 10.10
CA THR A 16 -4.66 -10.49 11.01
C THR A 16 -5.98 -10.59 10.26
N ASN A 17 -6.26 -9.71 9.29
CA ASN A 17 -7.53 -9.73 8.55
C ASN A 17 -7.67 -10.99 7.67
N ASN A 18 -6.56 -11.60 7.21
CA ASN A 18 -6.60 -12.88 6.50
C ASN A 18 -7.02 -14.02 7.43
N ILE A 19 -6.49 -14.05 8.67
CA ILE A 19 -6.90 -15.04 9.68
C ILE A 19 -8.37 -14.84 10.05
N VAL A 20 -8.81 -13.62 10.30
CA VAL A 20 -10.21 -13.30 10.58
C VAL A 20 -11.10 -13.75 9.44
N SER A 21 -10.72 -13.48 8.19
CA SER A 21 -11.46 -13.95 7.01
C SER A 21 -11.51 -15.48 6.94
N LEU A 22 -10.39 -16.17 7.19
CA LEU A 22 -10.34 -17.62 7.23
C LEU A 22 -11.28 -18.17 8.32
N LEU A 23 -11.21 -17.69 9.55
CA LEU A 23 -12.05 -18.15 10.65
C LEU A 23 -13.55 -17.90 10.37
N THR A 24 -13.88 -16.71 9.84
CA THR A 24 -15.26 -16.35 9.53
C THR A 24 -15.85 -17.24 8.43
N THR A 25 -15.12 -17.43 7.32
CA THR A 25 -15.62 -18.17 6.15
C THR A 25 -15.54 -19.69 6.34
N LEU A 26 -14.46 -20.18 6.96
CA LEU A 26 -14.21 -21.61 7.13
C LEU A 26 -15.07 -22.23 8.22
N LEU A 27 -15.33 -21.47 9.30
CA LEU A 27 -15.99 -21.97 10.51
C LEU A 27 -17.44 -21.48 10.67
N ASP A 28 -17.90 -20.59 9.78
CA ASP A 28 -19.18 -19.86 9.93
C ASP A 28 -19.29 -19.20 11.32
N ALA A 29 -18.20 -18.53 11.77
CA ALA A 29 -18.07 -17.91 13.08
C ALA A 29 -18.16 -16.39 12.99
N ASP A 30 -18.61 -15.76 14.08
CA ASP A 30 -18.49 -14.31 14.28
C ASP A 30 -17.16 -14.03 15.00
N VAL A 31 -16.25 -13.33 14.36
CA VAL A 31 -14.91 -13.04 14.90
C VAL A 31 -14.82 -11.57 15.29
N HIS A 32 -14.44 -11.33 16.54
CA HIS A 32 -14.24 -10.00 17.10
C HIS A 32 -12.76 -9.78 17.40
N VAL A 33 -12.21 -8.64 16.97
CA VAL A 33 -10.78 -8.31 17.08
C VAL A 33 -10.53 -7.35 18.23
N LEU A 34 -9.53 -7.65 19.05
CA LEU A 34 -9.09 -6.81 20.16
C LEU A 34 -7.56 -6.70 20.15
N PRO A 35 -6.98 -5.48 20.14
CA PRO A 35 -5.54 -5.30 20.29
C PRO A 35 -5.03 -5.83 21.64
N ILE A 36 -3.82 -6.39 21.62
CA ILE A 36 -3.19 -6.98 22.83
C ILE A 36 -2.88 -6.00 23.94
N ASP A 37 -2.73 -4.72 23.58
CA ASP A 37 -2.37 -3.61 24.49
C ASP A 37 -3.55 -2.69 24.82
N THR A 38 -4.78 -3.14 24.56
CA THR A 38 -5.97 -2.33 24.80
C THR A 38 -6.09 -1.88 26.27
N PRO A 39 -6.18 -0.56 26.55
CA PRO A 39 -6.32 -0.07 27.91
C PRO A 39 -7.67 -0.39 28.56
N LEU A 40 -8.63 -0.89 27.77
CA LEU A 40 -9.98 -1.20 28.23
C LEU A 40 -10.01 -2.45 29.14
N LEU A 41 -8.98 -3.29 29.09
CA LEU A 41 -8.92 -4.61 29.76
C LEU A 41 -7.60 -4.85 30.51
N ASP A 42 -7.02 -3.85 31.17
CA ASP A 42 -5.80 -4.03 31.97
C ASP A 42 -6.08 -5.00 33.14
N PRO A 43 -5.56 -6.26 33.12
CA PRO A 43 -5.77 -7.25 34.16
C PRO A 43 -4.93 -6.98 35.44
N LYS A 44 -3.93 -6.07 35.38
CA LYS A 44 -3.09 -5.64 36.51
C LYS A 44 -3.26 -4.13 36.76
N PRO A 45 -4.35 -3.68 37.40
CA PRO A 45 -4.51 -2.26 37.67
C PRO A 45 -3.39 -1.77 38.59
N SER A 46 -2.67 -0.77 38.19
CA SER A 46 -1.57 -0.16 38.92
C SER A 46 -2.00 0.61 40.20
N SER A 47 -3.29 0.75 40.46
CA SER A 47 -3.86 1.25 41.73
C SER A 47 -5.36 1.05 41.82
N SER A 48 -5.81 0.29 42.83
CA SER A 48 -7.13 0.36 43.52
C SER A 48 -8.45 0.15 42.74
N SER A 49 -8.47 -0.23 41.45
CA SER A 49 -9.74 -0.52 40.79
C SER A 49 -9.89 -2.03 40.48
N SER A 50 -10.59 -2.72 41.38
CA SER A 50 -11.03 -4.12 41.20
C SER A 50 -11.96 -4.33 39.98
N LYS A 51 -12.29 -3.29 39.24
CA LYS A 51 -13.23 -3.32 38.10
C LYS A 51 -12.62 -3.88 36.80
N SER A 52 -11.34 -3.62 36.49
CA SER A 52 -10.77 -4.01 35.19
C SER A 52 -10.55 -5.52 35.02
N ALA A 53 -10.09 -6.24 36.07
CA ALA A 53 -9.93 -7.68 36.02
C ALA A 53 -11.29 -8.41 35.90
N THR A 54 -12.32 -7.84 36.52
CA THR A 54 -13.70 -8.35 36.42
C THR A 54 -14.25 -8.15 35.02
N ASP A 55 -13.89 -7.06 34.36
CA ASP A 55 -14.34 -6.75 33.01
C ASP A 55 -13.65 -7.62 31.96
N PHE A 56 -12.35 -7.98 32.10
CA PHE A 56 -11.66 -8.92 31.23
C PHE A 56 -12.28 -10.31 31.25
N HIS A 57 -12.50 -10.89 32.42
CA HIS A 57 -13.15 -12.20 32.54
C HIS A 57 -14.60 -12.19 32.05
N ARG A 58 -15.32 -11.10 32.28
CA ARG A 58 -16.67 -10.92 31.77
C ARG A 58 -16.69 -10.84 30.25
N GLU A 59 -15.71 -10.17 29.63
CA GLU A 59 -15.58 -10.14 28.17
C GLU A 59 -15.29 -11.55 27.63
N LEU A 60 -14.31 -12.29 28.22
CA LEU A 60 -13.99 -13.65 27.81
C LEU A 60 -15.19 -14.62 27.89
N SER A 61 -16.12 -14.39 28.85
CA SER A 61 -17.30 -15.22 28.99
C SER A 61 -18.32 -15.09 27.86
N ARG A 62 -18.14 -14.14 26.95
CA ARG A 62 -18.97 -13.93 25.74
C ARG A 62 -18.54 -14.75 24.54
N TYR A 63 -17.36 -15.38 24.59
CA TYR A 63 -16.76 -16.08 23.47
C TYR A 63 -16.71 -17.57 23.70
N HIS A 64 -16.88 -18.36 22.65
CA HIS A 64 -16.72 -19.81 22.65
C HIS A 64 -15.24 -20.21 22.66
N ALA A 65 -14.39 -19.42 22.04
CA ALA A 65 -12.95 -19.64 21.97
C ALA A 65 -12.19 -18.31 21.78
N VAL A 66 -10.88 -18.35 22.03
CA VAL A 66 -9.94 -17.25 21.79
C VAL A 66 -8.89 -17.71 20.78
N VAL A 67 -8.49 -16.83 19.89
CA VAL A 67 -7.31 -16.99 19.02
C VAL A 67 -6.30 -15.90 19.39
N CYS A 68 -5.10 -16.31 19.80
CA CYS A 68 -3.94 -15.42 20.00
C CYS A 68 -3.17 -15.36 18.69
N GLY A 69 -3.17 -14.20 18.03
CA GLY A 69 -2.65 -14.01 16.67
C GLY A 69 -1.13 -13.97 16.57
N PRO A 70 -0.61 -13.89 15.34
CA PRO A 70 0.78 -13.57 15.08
C PRO A 70 1.07 -12.10 15.36
N GLY A 71 2.37 -11.73 15.35
CA GLY A 71 2.83 -10.35 15.53
C GLY A 71 4.34 -10.24 15.42
N PRO A 72 4.87 -9.01 15.26
CA PRO A 72 6.31 -8.74 15.33
C PRO A 72 6.85 -8.89 16.77
N GLY A 73 8.17 -9.06 16.89
CA GLY A 73 8.88 -9.13 18.16
C GLY A 73 9.06 -10.54 18.69
N SER A 74 9.11 -10.67 20.02
CA SER A 74 9.42 -11.92 20.74
C SER A 74 8.41 -12.19 21.84
N ALA A 75 8.06 -13.46 22.02
CA ALA A 75 7.21 -13.91 23.14
C ALA A 75 7.85 -13.67 24.51
N GLU A 76 9.17 -13.44 24.60
CA GLU A 76 9.89 -13.09 25.82
C GLU A 76 9.64 -11.62 26.24
N ASN A 77 9.27 -10.75 25.31
CA ASN A 77 8.93 -9.37 25.59
C ASN A 77 7.45 -9.21 25.97
N GLU A 78 7.18 -8.74 27.18
CA GLU A 78 5.80 -8.56 27.68
C GLU A 78 4.96 -7.61 26.82
N ALA A 79 5.58 -6.60 26.21
CA ALA A 79 4.88 -5.63 25.38
C ALA A 79 4.40 -6.26 24.05
N ASP A 80 5.15 -7.21 23.49
CA ASP A 80 4.84 -7.85 22.21
C ASP A 80 3.69 -8.86 22.31
N VAL A 81 3.43 -9.40 23.49
CA VAL A 81 2.39 -10.42 23.75
C VAL A 81 1.20 -9.90 24.58
N GLY A 82 1.37 -8.83 25.34
CA GLY A 82 0.29 -8.14 26.06
C GLY A 82 -0.72 -9.07 26.75
N LEU A 83 -2.00 -8.91 26.40
CA LEU A 83 -3.12 -9.70 26.95
C LEU A 83 -3.01 -11.22 26.74
N MET A 84 -2.20 -11.71 25.79
CA MET A 84 -2.03 -13.16 25.55
C MET A 84 -1.50 -13.88 26.79
N ARG A 85 -0.58 -13.25 27.55
CA ARG A 85 -0.08 -13.84 28.81
C ARG A 85 -1.19 -14.10 29.80
N CYS A 86 -2.15 -13.17 29.92
CA CYS A 86 -3.28 -13.32 30.83
C CYS A 86 -4.22 -14.45 30.42
N ILE A 87 -4.27 -14.80 29.14
CA ILE A 87 -5.04 -15.98 28.63
C ILE A 87 -4.37 -17.27 29.08
N TRP A 88 -3.05 -17.38 29.00
CA TRP A 88 -2.34 -18.60 29.42
C TRP A 88 -2.36 -18.82 30.93
N ASP A 89 -2.48 -17.75 31.73
CA ASP A 89 -2.52 -17.76 33.19
C ASP A 89 -3.94 -17.96 33.76
N LEU A 90 -4.95 -18.23 32.92
CA LEU A 90 -6.33 -18.45 33.40
C LEU A 90 -6.41 -19.65 34.37
N GLY A 91 -7.06 -19.41 35.53
CA GLY A 91 -7.38 -20.45 36.49
C GLY A 91 -8.45 -21.41 35.98
N ASP A 92 -8.47 -22.62 36.50
CA ASP A 92 -9.31 -23.76 36.04
C ASP A 92 -10.80 -23.42 35.87
N GLU A 93 -11.34 -22.57 36.73
CA GLU A 93 -12.76 -22.12 36.70
C GLU A 93 -13.09 -21.13 35.56
N LYS A 94 -12.06 -20.54 34.94
CA LYS A 94 -12.20 -19.54 33.89
C LYS A 94 -11.64 -20.01 32.56
N LEU A 95 -11.22 -21.24 32.48
CA LEU A 95 -10.67 -21.80 31.24
C LEU A 95 -11.67 -21.71 30.09
N LEU A 96 -11.15 -21.50 28.93
CA LEU A 96 -11.85 -21.58 27.65
C LEU A 96 -10.87 -22.05 26.57
N PRO A 97 -11.37 -22.58 25.44
CA PRO A 97 -10.53 -23.04 24.34
C PRO A 97 -9.72 -21.89 23.72
N VAL A 98 -8.42 -22.11 23.52
CA VAL A 98 -7.50 -21.14 22.93
C VAL A 98 -6.65 -21.77 21.85
N LEU A 99 -6.46 -21.04 20.74
CA LEU A 99 -5.48 -21.35 19.71
C LEU A 99 -4.45 -20.21 19.62
N GLY A 100 -3.17 -20.52 19.80
CA GLY A 100 -2.07 -19.61 19.50
C GLY A 100 -1.56 -19.82 18.09
N ILE A 101 -1.34 -18.74 17.34
CA ILE A 101 -0.76 -18.78 15.98
C ILE A 101 0.53 -17.98 15.99
N CYS A 102 1.63 -18.57 15.51
CA CYS A 102 2.95 -17.97 15.39
C CYS A 102 3.44 -17.35 16.73
N LEU A 103 3.40 -16.03 16.93
CA LEU A 103 3.74 -15.38 18.20
C LEU A 103 2.87 -15.89 19.35
N GLY A 104 1.57 -16.06 19.13
CA GLY A 104 0.64 -16.65 20.12
C GLY A 104 0.99 -18.07 20.49
N PHE A 105 1.47 -18.89 19.55
CA PHE A 105 1.99 -20.23 19.81
C PHE A 105 3.28 -20.18 20.64
N GLN A 106 4.24 -19.33 20.28
CA GLN A 106 5.49 -19.16 21.04
C GLN A 106 5.21 -18.69 22.47
N SER A 107 4.24 -17.79 22.65
CA SER A 107 3.79 -17.33 23.97
C SER A 107 3.17 -18.46 24.82
N LEU A 108 2.41 -19.38 24.19
CA LEU A 108 1.90 -20.58 24.87
C LEU A 108 3.05 -21.48 25.34
N VAL A 109 4.03 -21.74 24.48
CA VAL A 109 5.17 -22.60 24.82
C VAL A 109 5.98 -22.00 25.96
N LEU A 110 6.26 -20.70 25.90
CA LEU A 110 7.00 -19.99 26.95
C LEU A 110 6.24 -20.03 28.30
N SER A 111 4.92 -19.81 28.30
CA SER A 111 4.10 -19.85 29.51
C SER A 111 3.99 -21.27 30.12
N SER A 112 4.29 -22.29 29.32
CA SER A 112 4.28 -23.72 29.76
C SER A 112 5.66 -24.26 30.16
N GLY A 113 6.66 -23.35 30.33
CA GLY A 113 8.00 -23.72 30.78
C GLY A 113 9.02 -23.97 29.65
N GLY A 114 8.60 -23.96 28.39
CA GLY A 114 9.49 -23.99 27.24
C GLY A 114 10.23 -22.66 27.03
N GLY A 115 10.99 -22.56 25.95
CA GLY A 115 11.75 -21.39 25.56
C GLY A 115 11.43 -20.95 24.13
N VAL A 116 12.07 -19.85 23.74
CA VAL A 116 12.10 -19.34 22.37
C VAL A 116 13.56 -19.17 21.94
N ARG A 117 13.91 -19.63 20.75
CA ARG A 117 15.27 -19.47 20.21
C ARG A 117 15.27 -18.96 18.79
N ARG A 118 16.36 -18.36 18.34
CA ARG A 118 16.56 -17.98 16.95
C ARG A 118 16.78 -19.21 16.09
N LEU A 119 16.17 -19.20 14.88
CA LEU A 119 16.56 -20.11 13.81
C LEU A 119 17.94 -19.76 13.28
N GLN A 120 18.70 -20.76 12.83
CA GLN A 120 19.98 -20.52 12.13
C GLN A 120 19.77 -19.64 10.88
N ARG A 121 18.62 -19.78 10.22
CA ARG A 121 18.15 -18.94 9.12
C ARG A 121 16.64 -18.82 9.17
N GLY A 122 16.14 -17.59 9.15
CA GLY A 122 14.69 -17.31 9.15
C GLY A 122 13.95 -17.95 7.97
N LEU A 123 12.67 -18.23 8.17
CA LEU A 123 11.79 -18.91 7.21
C LEU A 123 10.64 -17.97 6.80
N HIS A 124 10.97 -16.77 6.30
CA HIS A 124 9.96 -15.76 5.89
C HIS A 124 9.52 -16.01 4.46
N GLY A 125 8.19 -16.20 4.26
CA GLY A 125 7.60 -16.49 2.94
C GLY A 125 7.95 -17.89 2.41
N MET A 126 8.46 -18.77 3.28
CA MET A 126 8.86 -20.11 2.87
C MET A 126 7.73 -21.11 3.03
N VAL A 127 7.51 -21.93 2.02
CA VAL A 127 6.53 -23.02 2.06
C VAL A 127 7.25 -24.32 2.44
N ARG A 128 6.72 -25.01 3.47
CA ARG A 128 7.31 -26.26 3.98
C ARG A 128 6.25 -27.32 4.25
N THR A 129 6.66 -28.57 4.10
CA THR A 129 5.82 -29.73 4.43
C THR A 129 5.71 -29.90 5.94
N ILE A 130 4.50 -29.85 6.46
CA ILE A 130 4.20 -30.06 7.87
C ILE A 130 4.08 -31.56 8.13
N GLN A 131 5.02 -32.08 8.92
CA GLN A 131 5.06 -33.46 9.36
C GLN A 131 4.30 -33.59 10.68
N HIS A 132 3.25 -34.39 10.75
CA HIS A 132 2.49 -34.62 11.97
C HIS A 132 2.36 -36.11 12.28
N GLU A 133 2.09 -36.44 13.54
CA GLU A 133 1.88 -37.82 13.95
C GLU A 133 0.65 -38.40 13.23
N LYS A 134 0.77 -39.64 12.74
CA LYS A 134 -0.42 -40.35 12.21
C LYS A 134 -1.36 -40.62 13.40
N PRO A 135 -2.68 -40.29 13.27
CA PRO A 135 -3.62 -40.40 14.36
C PRO A 135 -3.57 -41.81 14.99
N ARG A 136 -3.31 -41.88 16.29
CA ARG A 136 -3.46 -43.12 17.03
C ARG A 136 -4.96 -43.40 17.18
N PRO A 137 -5.43 -44.66 17.03
CA PRO A 137 -6.86 -45.00 17.11
C PRO A 137 -7.53 -44.62 18.44
N THR A 138 -6.75 -44.32 19.45
CA THR A 138 -7.18 -44.00 20.82
C THR A 138 -7.31 -42.53 21.16
N CYS A 139 -6.87 -41.62 20.28
CA CYS A 139 -6.91 -40.17 20.51
C CYS A 139 -8.01 -39.50 19.67
N ALA A 140 -9.22 -39.46 20.24
CA ALA A 140 -10.36 -38.76 19.62
C ALA A 140 -10.24 -37.20 19.62
N GLU A 141 -9.17 -36.66 20.23
CA GLU A 141 -9.00 -35.22 20.48
C GLU A 141 -7.82 -34.58 19.73
N ASP A 142 -7.50 -35.09 18.53
CA ASP A 142 -6.39 -34.64 17.74
C ASP A 142 -6.86 -33.68 16.64
N ILE A 143 -6.27 -32.44 16.60
CA ILE A 143 -6.58 -31.46 15.57
C ILE A 143 -6.06 -31.87 14.17
N PHE A 144 -5.12 -32.80 14.09
CA PHE A 144 -4.63 -33.42 12.86
C PHE A 144 -5.39 -34.67 12.43
N ALA A 145 -6.49 -35.07 13.15
CA ALA A 145 -7.27 -36.23 12.80
C ALA A 145 -7.84 -36.15 11.38
N GLY A 146 -7.49 -37.14 10.54
CA GLY A 146 -7.91 -37.21 9.15
C GLY A 146 -7.22 -36.21 8.21
N VAL A 147 -6.17 -35.56 8.69
CA VAL A 147 -5.34 -34.66 7.87
C VAL A 147 -4.21 -35.45 7.22
N SER A 148 -3.92 -35.23 5.94
CA SER A 148 -2.70 -35.70 5.27
C SER A 148 -1.55 -34.71 5.49
N GLU A 149 -0.32 -35.12 5.24
CA GLU A 149 0.80 -34.20 5.13
C GLU A 149 0.46 -33.08 4.12
N PHE A 150 0.85 -31.86 4.43
CA PHE A 150 0.51 -30.68 3.62
C PHE A 150 1.62 -29.63 3.68
N GLU A 151 1.61 -28.75 2.71
CA GLU A 151 2.49 -27.60 2.66
C GLU A 151 1.82 -26.40 3.33
N ALA A 152 2.58 -25.67 4.16
CA ALA A 152 2.16 -24.45 4.81
C ALA A 152 3.24 -23.38 4.74
N THR A 153 2.79 -22.12 4.74
CA THR A 153 3.67 -20.95 4.75
C THR A 153 4.16 -20.64 6.15
N LEU A 154 5.45 -20.30 6.24
CA LEU A 154 6.14 -19.90 7.45
C LEU A 154 6.62 -18.46 7.34
N TYR A 155 6.46 -17.67 8.44
CA TYR A 155 6.87 -16.27 8.53
C TYR A 155 7.56 -16.02 9.88
N HIS A 156 8.70 -16.67 10.17
CA HIS A 156 9.34 -16.52 11.46
C HIS A 156 10.86 -16.69 11.42
N SER A 157 11.59 -15.93 12.26
CA SER A 157 13.00 -16.11 12.61
C SER A 157 13.18 -16.74 13.97
N LEU A 158 12.15 -16.70 14.81
CA LEU A 158 12.13 -17.30 16.13
C LEU A 158 11.31 -18.59 16.12
N CYS A 159 11.72 -19.58 16.89
CA CYS A 159 10.97 -20.82 17.04
C CYS A 159 10.89 -21.26 18.50
N ALA A 160 9.83 -21.98 18.82
CA ALA A 160 9.63 -22.56 20.15
C ALA A 160 10.65 -23.67 20.43
N ASP A 161 11.14 -23.70 21.66
CA ASP A 161 12.07 -24.67 22.19
C ASP A 161 11.43 -25.41 23.38
N ILE A 162 11.29 -26.73 23.25
CA ILE A 162 10.81 -27.63 24.31
C ILE A 162 11.91 -28.62 24.73
N GLY A 163 13.16 -28.42 24.28
CA GLY A 163 14.27 -29.31 24.52
C GLY A 163 14.46 -30.38 23.44
N GLN A 164 13.91 -30.18 22.22
CA GLN A 164 13.98 -31.12 21.10
C GLN A 164 15.38 -31.44 20.63
N ASP A 165 16.33 -30.50 20.78
CA ASP A 165 17.73 -30.72 20.36
C ASP A 165 18.50 -31.65 21.32
N SER A 166 17.95 -31.96 22.51
CA SER A 166 18.50 -32.95 23.44
C SER A 166 18.22 -34.39 23.03
N ILE A 167 17.30 -34.63 22.10
CA ILE A 167 16.98 -35.96 21.59
C ILE A 167 17.98 -36.36 20.52
N SER A 168 18.62 -37.52 20.68
CA SER A 168 19.57 -38.01 19.66
C SER A 168 18.85 -38.35 18.35
N ASP A 169 19.57 -38.27 17.21
CA ASP A 169 18.98 -38.63 15.89
C ASP A 169 18.46 -40.06 15.84
N ALA A 170 19.09 -41.01 16.60
CA ALA A 170 18.62 -42.38 16.69
C ALA A 170 17.27 -42.53 17.40
N GLU A 171 16.99 -41.68 18.38
CA GLU A 171 15.77 -41.69 19.17
C GLU A 171 14.67 -40.77 18.61
N TRP A 172 15.02 -39.87 17.70
CA TRP A 172 14.11 -38.82 17.18
C TRP A 172 12.80 -39.36 16.65
N ALA A 173 12.83 -40.39 15.84
CA ALA A 173 11.64 -40.99 15.23
C ALA A 173 10.66 -41.53 16.25
N SER A 174 11.13 -42.01 17.41
CA SER A 174 10.29 -42.60 18.47
C SER A 174 9.85 -41.61 19.54
N ARG A 175 10.68 -40.61 19.85
CA ARG A 175 10.48 -39.69 20.99
C ARG A 175 9.95 -38.33 20.64
N ARG A 176 10.00 -37.90 19.36
CA ARG A 176 9.59 -36.56 18.92
C ARG A 176 8.13 -36.20 19.21
N TRP A 177 7.29 -37.19 19.49
CA TRP A 177 5.88 -37.02 19.80
C TRP A 177 5.57 -37.07 21.31
N ASP A 178 6.56 -37.32 22.14
CA ASP A 178 6.39 -37.36 23.59
C ASP A 178 6.62 -35.95 24.19
N ALA A 179 5.96 -35.67 25.32
CA ALA A 179 6.24 -34.45 26.09
C ALA A 179 7.72 -34.43 26.53
N GLN A 180 8.38 -33.30 26.39
CA GLN A 180 9.78 -33.16 26.75
C GLN A 180 9.93 -32.57 28.16
N ASP A 181 11.05 -32.87 28.84
CA ASP A 181 11.29 -32.46 30.22
C ASP A 181 11.24 -30.96 30.45
N MET A 182 11.63 -30.14 29.42
CA MET A 182 11.58 -28.71 29.50
C MET A 182 10.15 -28.15 29.52
N ALA A 183 9.19 -28.82 28.83
CA ALA A 183 7.79 -28.42 28.77
C ALA A 183 6.85 -29.61 28.92
N PRO A 184 6.80 -30.27 30.11
CA PRO A 184 6.12 -31.57 30.32
C PRO A 184 4.61 -31.51 30.14
N GLU A 185 4.02 -30.30 30.18
CA GLU A 185 2.57 -30.10 29.97
C GLU A 185 2.21 -29.96 28.48
N LEU A 186 3.19 -29.90 27.55
CA LEU A 186 2.95 -29.77 26.13
C LEU A 186 3.20 -31.10 25.40
N LEU A 187 2.30 -31.46 24.52
CA LEU A 187 2.43 -32.57 23.58
C LEU A 187 2.77 -31.99 22.19
N PRO A 188 3.89 -32.35 21.60
CA PRO A 188 4.23 -31.98 20.21
C PRO A 188 3.27 -32.69 19.24
N LEU A 189 2.72 -31.96 18.28
CA LEU A 189 1.79 -32.48 17.28
C LEU A 189 2.33 -32.43 15.85
N ALA A 190 3.24 -31.49 15.55
CA ALA A 190 3.80 -31.33 14.21
C ALA A 190 5.21 -30.73 14.25
N TRP A 191 6.01 -31.09 13.25
CA TRP A 191 7.41 -30.71 13.07
C TRP A 191 7.71 -30.32 11.61
N VAL A 192 8.77 -29.50 11.44
CA VAL A 192 9.49 -29.31 10.20
C VAL A 192 10.97 -29.58 10.49
N ASP A 193 11.63 -30.37 9.65
CA ASP A 193 13.06 -30.61 9.69
C ASP A 193 13.75 -29.83 8.56
N GLU A 194 14.61 -28.87 8.90
CA GLU A 194 15.41 -28.09 7.95
C GLU A 194 16.83 -28.63 7.89
N GLU A 195 17.33 -28.90 6.69
CA GLU A 195 18.73 -29.22 6.47
C GLU A 195 19.58 -27.94 6.52
N ARG A 196 20.64 -27.96 7.32
CA ARG A 196 21.57 -26.84 7.52
C ARG A 196 23.01 -27.33 7.35
N ASP A 197 23.95 -26.38 7.13
CA ASP A 197 25.35 -26.69 6.97
C ASP A 197 25.94 -27.47 8.17
N ASN A 198 25.44 -27.24 9.37
CA ASN A 198 25.85 -27.84 10.63
C ASN A 198 24.98 -29.03 11.10
N GLY A 199 24.13 -29.59 10.23
CA GLY A 199 23.20 -30.65 10.57
C GLY A 199 21.75 -30.31 10.33
N ARG A 200 20.84 -31.02 11.02
CA ARG A 200 19.41 -30.86 10.87
C ARG A 200 18.86 -29.97 11.98
N GLU A 201 18.13 -28.91 11.64
CA GLU A 201 17.39 -28.04 12.57
C GLU A 201 15.95 -28.52 12.70
N ARG A 202 15.50 -28.85 13.94
CA ARG A 202 14.18 -29.38 14.25
C ARG A 202 13.30 -28.28 14.76
N ILE A 203 12.21 -27.98 14.02
CA ILE A 203 11.35 -26.83 14.26
C ILE A 203 9.96 -27.31 14.64
N LEU A 204 9.53 -26.98 15.86
CA LEU A 204 8.21 -27.33 16.38
C LEU A 204 7.13 -26.52 15.67
N MET A 205 6.15 -27.21 15.07
CA MET A 205 5.09 -26.59 14.28
C MET A 205 3.73 -26.58 14.95
N ALA A 206 3.46 -27.49 15.88
CA ALA A 206 2.21 -27.51 16.61
C ALA A 206 2.35 -28.21 17.95
N VAL A 207 1.55 -27.73 18.94
CA VAL A 207 1.42 -28.35 20.26
C VAL A 207 -0.02 -28.39 20.74
N LYS A 208 -0.27 -29.28 21.72
CA LYS A 208 -1.47 -29.30 22.56
C LYS A 208 -1.07 -29.33 24.02
N HIS A 209 -1.74 -28.56 24.88
CA HIS A 209 -1.58 -28.66 26.32
C HIS A 209 -2.32 -29.90 26.84
N ARG A 210 -1.71 -30.64 27.77
CA ARG A 210 -2.23 -31.96 28.26
C ARG A 210 -3.52 -31.84 29.03
N SER A 211 -3.65 -30.83 29.87
CA SER A 211 -4.77 -30.65 30.81
C SER A 211 -5.69 -29.49 30.47
N LYS A 212 -5.13 -28.40 29.86
CA LYS A 212 -5.90 -27.21 29.48
C LYS A 212 -6.35 -27.30 28.02
N PRO A 213 -7.45 -26.63 27.63
CA PRO A 213 -7.94 -26.60 26.25
C PRO A 213 -7.15 -25.61 25.36
N PHE A 214 -5.82 -25.77 25.34
CA PHE A 214 -4.90 -24.87 24.62
C PHE A 214 -4.17 -25.64 23.53
N TRP A 215 -4.14 -25.03 22.33
CA TRP A 215 -3.43 -25.52 21.16
C TRP A 215 -2.58 -24.38 20.57
N GLY A 216 -1.57 -24.74 19.82
CA GLY A 216 -0.75 -23.77 19.12
C GLY A 216 -0.23 -24.27 17.78
N LEU A 217 -0.10 -23.34 16.81
CA LEU A 217 0.42 -23.55 15.47
C LEU A 217 1.50 -22.51 15.18
N GLN A 218 2.68 -22.93 14.71
CA GLN A 218 3.74 -22.02 14.32
C GLN A 218 3.54 -21.49 12.88
N TYR A 219 2.96 -22.30 11.98
CA TYR A 219 2.69 -21.92 10.60
C TYR A 219 1.46 -21.02 10.47
N HIS A 220 1.34 -20.36 9.32
CA HIS A 220 0.27 -19.44 8.99
C HIS A 220 -0.84 -20.12 8.16
N PRO A 221 -1.95 -20.52 8.77
CA PRO A 221 -3.03 -21.22 8.07
C PRO A 221 -3.79 -20.36 7.06
N GLU A 222 -3.71 -19.03 7.18
CA GLU A 222 -4.42 -18.04 6.38
C GLU A 222 -3.66 -17.65 5.10
N SER A 223 -2.37 -17.98 4.98
CA SER A 223 -1.56 -17.65 3.83
C SER A 223 -2.10 -18.30 2.57
N ILE A 224 -2.02 -17.58 1.44
CA ILE A 224 -2.55 -18.07 0.16
C ILE A 224 -1.88 -19.37 -0.33
N CYS A 225 -0.63 -19.63 0.10
CA CYS A 225 0.11 -20.85 -0.25
C CYS A 225 -0.06 -21.99 0.75
N THR A 226 -0.77 -21.79 1.87
CA THR A 226 -1.08 -22.88 2.78
C THR A 226 -2.20 -23.76 2.19
N GLN A 227 -1.92 -25.05 2.03
CA GLN A 227 -2.85 -26.00 1.43
C GLN A 227 -4.11 -26.22 2.28
N THR A 228 -5.19 -26.63 1.64
CA THR A 228 -6.52 -26.84 2.29
C THR A 228 -6.52 -27.90 3.40
N ALA A 229 -5.56 -28.81 3.42
CA ALA A 229 -5.39 -29.74 4.55
C ALA A 229 -5.06 -28.99 5.86
N GLY A 230 -4.28 -27.90 5.80
CA GLY A 230 -4.06 -27.00 6.93
C GLY A 230 -5.34 -26.34 7.43
N HIS A 231 -6.30 -26.02 6.55
CA HIS A 231 -7.61 -25.51 6.94
C HIS A 231 -8.44 -26.58 7.68
N THR A 232 -8.24 -27.86 7.38
CA THR A 232 -8.90 -28.95 8.12
C THR A 232 -8.45 -29.00 9.58
N VAL A 233 -7.19 -28.64 9.88
CA VAL A 233 -6.68 -28.51 11.25
C VAL A 233 -7.49 -27.46 12.03
N ILE A 234 -7.80 -26.31 11.40
CA ILE A 234 -8.61 -25.25 12.01
C ILE A 234 -10.05 -25.69 12.27
N ARG A 235 -10.68 -26.44 11.33
CA ARG A 235 -12.02 -27.03 11.55
C ARG A 235 -12.01 -28.03 12.70
N ASN A 236 -11.01 -28.91 12.77
CA ASN A 236 -10.84 -29.87 13.84
C ASN A 236 -10.64 -29.16 15.20
N TRP A 237 -9.81 -28.10 15.23
CA TRP A 237 -9.64 -27.30 16.44
C TRP A 237 -10.97 -26.74 16.96
N LEU A 238 -11.80 -26.12 16.10
CA LEU A 238 -13.10 -25.60 16.56
C LEU A 238 -14.02 -26.71 17.05
N ARG A 239 -14.04 -27.88 16.40
CA ARG A 239 -14.81 -29.04 16.84
C ARG A 239 -14.39 -29.47 18.25
N GLU A 240 -13.10 -29.60 18.52
CA GLU A 240 -12.55 -29.93 19.83
C GLU A 240 -12.86 -28.85 20.88
N ALA A 241 -12.75 -27.56 20.51
CA ALA A 241 -13.11 -26.44 21.36
C ALA A 241 -14.59 -26.49 21.80
N MET A 242 -15.49 -26.73 20.86
CA MET A 242 -16.92 -26.83 21.14
C MET A 242 -17.25 -28.11 21.97
N ALA A 243 -16.57 -29.21 21.71
CA ALA A 243 -16.70 -30.43 22.49
C ALA A 243 -16.22 -30.23 23.95
N TRP A 244 -15.09 -29.48 24.13
CA TRP A 244 -14.60 -29.13 25.47
C TRP A 244 -15.59 -28.25 26.23
N ASN A 245 -16.13 -27.16 25.59
CA ASN A 245 -17.16 -26.32 26.21
C ASN A 245 -18.37 -27.13 26.67
N SER A 246 -18.79 -28.11 25.87
CA SER A 246 -19.92 -28.99 26.22
C SER A 246 -19.61 -29.91 27.42
N ARG A 247 -18.40 -30.52 27.45
CA ARG A 247 -17.95 -31.37 28.55
C ARG A 247 -17.79 -30.59 29.86
N SER A 248 -17.33 -29.37 29.78
CA SER A 248 -17.11 -28.49 30.94
C SER A 248 -18.35 -27.71 31.36
N ASN A 249 -19.51 -27.96 30.74
CA ASN A 249 -20.77 -27.23 30.95
C ASN A 249 -20.57 -25.68 30.89
N ARG A 250 -19.64 -25.20 30.06
CA ARG A 250 -19.36 -23.78 29.93
C ARG A 250 -20.49 -23.07 29.17
N THR A 251 -21.07 -22.06 29.84
CA THR A 251 -22.13 -21.23 29.25
C THR A 251 -21.54 -19.94 28.68
N VAL A 252 -21.81 -19.65 27.42
CA VAL A 252 -21.44 -18.40 26.77
C VAL A 252 -22.55 -17.37 27.00
N LEU A 253 -22.19 -16.19 27.52
CA LEU A 253 -23.16 -15.13 27.81
C LEU A 253 -23.68 -14.55 26.49
N SER A 254 -25.00 -14.66 26.29
CA SER A 254 -25.67 -14.03 25.16
C SER A 254 -26.16 -12.63 25.54
N GLY A 255 -25.90 -11.64 24.67
CA GLY A 255 -26.36 -10.26 24.82
C GLY A 255 -25.35 -9.32 25.51
N GLY A 256 -25.55 -8.03 25.30
CA GLY A 256 -24.66 -6.95 25.72
C GLY A 256 -23.71 -6.49 24.59
N ARG A 257 -23.03 -5.37 24.84
CA ARG A 257 -22.07 -4.79 23.87
C ARG A 257 -20.72 -5.48 24.03
N PHE A 258 -20.16 -5.99 22.93
CA PHE A 258 -18.78 -6.45 22.88
C PHE A 258 -17.83 -5.26 23.00
N LEU A 259 -16.70 -5.44 23.69
CA LEU A 259 -15.61 -4.46 23.73
C LEU A 259 -14.75 -4.57 22.48
N ALA A 260 -14.57 -5.80 21.98
CA ALA A 260 -13.88 -6.06 20.73
C ALA A 260 -14.67 -5.53 19.52
N ARG A 261 -13.94 -5.12 18.49
CA ARG A 261 -14.49 -4.54 17.26
C ARG A 261 -14.70 -5.62 16.20
N ASN A 262 -15.61 -5.35 15.26
CA ASN A 262 -15.62 -6.10 13.99
C ASN A 262 -14.33 -5.82 13.23
N ALA A 263 -13.82 -6.82 12.49
CA ALA A 263 -12.59 -6.69 11.70
C ALA A 263 -12.72 -5.68 10.56
N VAL A 264 -13.92 -5.55 9.97
CA VAL A 264 -14.16 -4.59 8.88
C VAL A 264 -14.28 -3.18 9.43
N LYS A 265 -13.45 -2.28 8.92
CA LYS A 265 -13.52 -0.85 9.27
C LYS A 265 -14.88 -0.26 8.81
N PRO A 266 -15.51 0.63 9.59
CA PRO A 266 -16.69 1.35 9.13
C PRO A 266 -16.34 2.21 7.91
N SER A 267 -17.33 2.49 7.04
CA SER A 267 -17.07 3.38 5.90
C SER A 267 -16.93 4.84 6.34
N LEU A 268 -16.10 5.61 5.66
CA LEU A 268 -15.91 7.05 5.89
C LEU A 268 -17.26 7.80 5.88
N LEU A 269 -18.16 7.43 4.97
CA LEU A 269 -19.50 8.04 4.91
C LEU A 269 -20.38 7.67 6.11
N SER A 270 -20.25 6.45 6.67
CA SER A 270 -21.03 6.04 7.83
C SER A 270 -20.55 6.70 9.12
N GLU A 271 -19.25 6.93 9.25
CA GLU A 271 -18.68 7.64 10.40
C GLU A 271 -19.16 9.09 10.47
N ILE A 272 -19.19 9.80 9.34
CA ILE A 272 -19.75 11.16 9.24
C ILE A 272 -21.21 11.21 9.73
N ARG A 273 -22.04 10.25 9.31
CA ARG A 273 -23.47 10.22 9.68
C ARG A 273 -23.71 9.80 11.11
N ALA A 274 -22.93 8.90 11.66
CA ALA A 274 -23.02 8.47 13.06
C ALA A 274 -22.70 9.64 14.01
N ALA A 275 -21.72 10.45 13.68
CA ALA A 275 -21.39 11.68 14.42
C ALA A 275 -22.57 12.66 14.40
N ALA A 276 -23.34 12.74 13.30
CA ALA A 276 -24.52 13.61 13.18
C ALA A 276 -25.72 13.18 14.02
N GLN A 277 -25.86 11.90 14.39
CA GLN A 277 -27.02 11.36 15.12
C GLN A 277 -26.80 11.29 16.64
N GLY A 278 -25.58 11.45 17.13
CA GLY A 278 -25.18 11.22 18.53
C GLY A 278 -25.56 12.30 19.55
N GLY A 279 -26.53 13.18 19.32
CA GLY A 279 -27.19 14.04 20.33
C GLY A 279 -26.37 15.17 20.97
N HIS A 280 -25.07 15.15 20.88
CA HIS A 280 -24.23 16.36 20.93
C HIS A 280 -24.20 16.84 19.50
N ALA A 281 -24.78 18.04 19.24
CA ALA A 281 -24.71 18.61 17.91
C ALA A 281 -23.28 18.45 17.43
N PRO A 282 -23.02 17.55 16.45
CA PRO A 282 -21.73 17.57 15.81
C PRO A 282 -21.71 18.94 15.18
N VAL A 283 -20.78 19.75 15.55
CA VAL A 283 -20.34 20.81 14.66
C VAL A 283 -19.74 20.02 13.50
N LEU A 284 -20.63 19.56 12.60
CA LEU A 284 -20.22 19.13 11.30
C LEU A 284 -19.58 20.37 10.69
N ALA A 285 -18.26 20.42 10.68
CA ALA A 285 -17.53 21.43 9.92
C ALA A 285 -18.08 21.49 8.45
N TRP A 286 -18.73 20.44 8.02
CA TRP A 286 -19.39 20.27 6.73
C TRP A 286 -20.72 21.00 6.55
N THR A 287 -21.46 21.35 7.60
CA THR A 287 -22.65 22.21 7.50
C THR A 287 -22.25 23.67 7.31
N GLU A 288 -21.01 23.99 7.65
CA GLU A 288 -20.38 25.30 7.49
C GLU A 288 -19.30 25.30 6.40
N MET A 289 -19.30 24.29 5.48
CA MET A 289 -18.40 24.36 4.33
C MET A 289 -18.57 25.75 3.68
N PRO A 290 -17.48 26.48 3.47
CA PRO A 290 -17.55 27.81 2.87
C PRO A 290 -18.43 27.78 1.64
N THR A 291 -19.34 28.74 1.51
CA THR A 291 -20.37 28.75 0.44
C THR A 291 -19.73 28.62 -0.95
N SER A 292 -18.51 29.15 -1.10
CA SER A 292 -17.67 29.06 -2.28
C SER A 292 -17.30 27.59 -2.62
N LEU A 293 -16.78 26.84 -1.67
CA LEU A 293 -16.40 25.43 -1.86
C LEU A 293 -17.63 24.51 -2.01
N ALA A 294 -18.68 24.80 -1.24
CA ALA A 294 -19.92 24.01 -1.27
C ALA A 294 -20.56 23.96 -2.65
N THR A 295 -20.38 24.99 -3.46
CA THR A 295 -20.99 25.14 -4.80
C THR A 295 -20.14 24.64 -5.96
N VAL A 296 -18.83 24.46 -5.75
CA VAL A 296 -17.91 23.96 -6.80
C VAL A 296 -18.32 22.56 -7.25
N GLY A 297 -18.50 22.35 -8.54
CA GLY A 297 -18.76 21.04 -9.14
C GLY A 297 -20.13 20.43 -8.84
N LEU A 298 -21.07 21.18 -8.22
CA LEU A 298 -22.45 20.73 -8.07
C LEU A 298 -23.26 20.93 -9.37
N ASP A 299 -24.24 20.07 -9.59
CA ASP A 299 -25.15 20.11 -10.74
C ASP A 299 -24.41 20.19 -12.09
N CYS A 300 -23.39 19.37 -12.24
CA CYS A 300 -22.63 19.29 -13.49
C CYS A 300 -23.18 18.19 -14.40
N ASP A 301 -23.10 18.45 -15.70
CA ASP A 301 -23.30 17.49 -16.78
C ASP A 301 -21.98 17.20 -17.47
N TYR A 302 -21.81 15.95 -17.88
CA TYR A 302 -20.64 15.51 -18.64
C TYR A 302 -20.91 15.62 -20.13
N SER A 303 -20.01 16.28 -20.85
CA SER A 303 -20.00 16.36 -22.31
C SER A 303 -18.65 15.94 -22.88
N HIS A 304 -18.66 15.39 -24.09
CA HIS A 304 -17.43 14.96 -24.75
C HIS A 304 -17.57 15.00 -26.27
N LYS A 305 -16.41 15.07 -26.94
CA LYS A 305 -16.30 14.86 -28.38
C LYS A 305 -15.12 13.92 -28.67
N THR A 306 -15.39 12.91 -29.48
CA THR A 306 -14.41 11.90 -29.85
C THR A 306 -13.88 12.19 -31.24
N ILE A 307 -12.54 12.15 -31.41
CA ILE A 307 -11.87 12.28 -32.69
C ILE A 307 -10.82 11.16 -32.85
N SER A 308 -10.49 10.82 -34.09
CA SER A 308 -9.42 9.87 -34.38
C SER A 308 -8.05 10.46 -34.06
N LEU A 309 -7.20 9.69 -33.39
CA LEU A 309 -5.82 10.07 -33.10
C LEU A 309 -4.94 9.65 -34.30
N PRO A 310 -4.18 10.57 -34.93
CA PRO A 310 -3.21 10.20 -35.95
C PRO A 310 -2.10 9.30 -35.38
N ALA A 311 -1.72 8.24 -36.08
CA ALA A 311 -0.82 7.20 -35.60
C ALA A 311 0.55 7.69 -35.06
N ASN A 312 1.04 8.82 -35.56
CA ASN A 312 2.35 9.35 -35.17
C ASN A 312 2.26 10.47 -34.11
N ILE A 313 1.06 10.83 -33.66
CA ILE A 313 0.85 11.82 -32.61
C ILE A 313 0.86 11.14 -31.25
N LYS A 314 1.72 11.59 -30.35
CA LYS A 314 1.88 11.10 -28.98
C LYS A 314 1.34 12.12 -27.97
N VAL A 315 1.21 11.70 -26.72
CA VAL A 315 0.75 12.57 -25.62
C VAL A 315 1.52 13.89 -25.52
N PRO A 316 2.88 13.93 -25.60
CA PRO A 316 3.61 15.21 -25.60
C PRO A 316 3.23 16.12 -26.76
N ASP A 317 3.00 15.58 -27.95
CA ASP A 317 2.63 16.39 -29.13
C ASP A 317 1.28 17.08 -28.93
N ILE A 318 0.31 16.40 -28.30
CA ILE A 318 -1.01 16.97 -27.97
C ILE A 318 -0.84 18.17 -27.05
N VAL A 319 -0.04 18.02 -25.99
CA VAL A 319 0.24 19.09 -25.03
C VAL A 319 0.92 20.28 -25.70
N GLU A 320 1.91 20.04 -26.56
CA GLU A 320 2.63 21.07 -27.29
C GLU A 320 1.75 21.80 -28.33
N ILE A 321 0.84 21.09 -29.00
CA ILE A 321 -0.12 21.69 -29.93
C ILE A 321 -1.04 22.67 -29.21
N LEU A 322 -1.52 22.29 -28.02
CA LEU A 322 -2.43 23.13 -27.23
C LEU A 322 -1.72 24.32 -26.57
N LYS A 323 -0.38 24.40 -26.67
CA LYS A 323 0.47 25.50 -26.21
C LYS A 323 0.07 26.01 -24.82
N SER A 324 -0.10 25.12 -23.87
CA SER A 324 -0.34 25.54 -22.51
C SER A 324 0.95 26.14 -21.96
N GLY A 325 1.15 27.45 -22.09
CA GLY A 325 2.21 28.23 -21.44
C GLY A 325 1.99 28.30 -19.92
N ARG A 326 1.26 27.36 -19.36
CA ARG A 326 0.81 27.27 -17.99
C ARG A 326 1.89 26.68 -17.10
N THR A 327 1.85 27.03 -15.84
CA THR A 327 2.83 26.58 -14.83
C THR A 327 2.43 25.26 -14.18
N GLU A 328 1.13 24.98 -14.08
CA GLU A 328 0.61 23.73 -13.48
C GLU A 328 0.10 22.75 -14.55
N HIS A 329 0.45 21.48 -14.41
CA HIS A 329 0.11 20.40 -15.32
C HIS A 329 -0.13 19.09 -14.57
N ILE A 330 -1.09 18.28 -15.04
CA ILE A 330 -1.27 16.89 -14.61
C ILE A 330 -1.46 16.03 -15.84
N ILE A 331 -0.53 15.12 -16.05
CA ILE A 331 -0.57 14.13 -17.13
C ILE A 331 -0.31 12.77 -16.53
N LEU A 332 -1.26 11.84 -16.71
CA LEU A 332 -1.11 10.42 -16.42
C LEU A 332 -0.94 9.71 -17.76
N ASP A 333 0.21 9.08 -17.99
CA ASP A 333 0.65 8.66 -19.32
C ASP A 333 1.01 7.19 -19.40
N SER A 334 0.38 6.48 -20.33
CA SER A 334 0.69 5.09 -20.66
C SER A 334 1.62 5.05 -21.88
N SER A 335 2.91 5.27 -21.64
CA SER A 335 3.88 5.47 -22.70
C SER A 335 4.33 4.19 -23.42
N ASN A 336 4.06 3.01 -22.88
CA ASN A 336 4.41 1.71 -23.46
C ASN A 336 3.28 1.09 -24.34
N SER A 337 2.14 1.76 -24.45
CA SER A 337 0.96 1.27 -25.18
C SER A 337 1.19 1.03 -26.69
N SER A 338 2.18 1.71 -27.30
CA SER A 338 2.52 1.55 -28.71
C SER A 338 3.25 0.24 -29.04
N ASN A 339 3.69 -0.52 -28.06
CA ASN A 339 4.48 -1.75 -28.22
C ASN A 339 3.67 -3.03 -27.91
N MET A 340 2.35 -2.91 -27.81
CA MET A 340 1.51 -4.08 -27.57
C MET A 340 1.37 -4.92 -28.84
N ALA A 341 1.77 -6.19 -28.74
CA ALA A 341 1.49 -7.18 -29.78
C ALA A 341 -0.03 -7.29 -29.95
N THR A 342 -0.47 -7.19 -31.18
CA THR A 342 -1.87 -7.22 -31.60
C THR A 342 -2.59 -8.45 -31.02
N GLY A 343 -3.57 -8.26 -30.14
CA GLY A 343 -4.52 -9.30 -29.79
C GLY A 343 -4.97 -9.45 -28.34
N ALA A 344 -4.26 -8.97 -27.37
CA ALA A 344 -4.75 -8.92 -25.99
C ALA A 344 -4.97 -7.44 -25.60
N ALA A 345 -6.20 -7.07 -25.32
CA ALA A 345 -6.49 -5.80 -24.66
C ALA A 345 -5.86 -5.84 -23.25
N ASP A 346 -4.57 -5.55 -23.17
CA ASP A 346 -3.90 -5.44 -21.90
C ASP A 346 -4.42 -4.17 -21.23
N VAL A 347 -5.18 -4.35 -20.16
CA VAL A 347 -5.79 -3.28 -19.37
C VAL A 347 -4.72 -2.34 -18.80
N ARG A 348 -3.46 -2.77 -18.81
CA ARG A 348 -2.28 -2.06 -18.33
C ARG A 348 -1.83 -1.02 -19.36
N GLY A 349 -2.16 0.24 -19.12
CA GLY A 349 -1.66 1.31 -19.96
C GLY A 349 -2.48 1.60 -21.22
N ARG A 350 -3.77 1.27 -21.23
CA ARG A 350 -4.68 1.59 -22.34
C ARG A 350 -4.90 3.08 -22.52
N PHE A 351 -4.99 3.83 -21.43
CA PHE A 351 -5.39 5.22 -21.46
C PHE A 351 -4.28 6.16 -20.98
N SER A 352 -4.19 7.32 -21.61
CA SER A 352 -3.50 8.50 -21.03
C SER A 352 -4.51 9.61 -20.78
N ILE A 353 -4.32 10.37 -19.69
CA ILE A 353 -5.21 11.45 -19.27
C ILE A 353 -4.40 12.74 -19.19
N ILE A 354 -4.84 13.80 -19.85
CA ILE A 354 -4.26 15.13 -19.82
C ILE A 354 -5.28 16.06 -19.18
N ALA A 355 -5.00 16.55 -17.99
CA ALA A 355 -5.81 17.61 -17.37
C ALA A 355 -5.50 18.96 -18.05
N LEU A 356 -6.54 19.71 -18.34
CA LEU A 356 -6.46 21.04 -18.92
C LEU A 356 -6.96 22.08 -17.92
N ASP A 357 -6.41 23.29 -18.00
CA ASP A 357 -6.79 24.43 -17.17
C ASP A 357 -6.62 24.16 -15.65
N VAL A 358 -5.57 23.41 -15.26
CA VAL A 358 -5.27 23.01 -13.88
C VAL A 358 -5.12 24.22 -12.95
N GLU A 359 -4.51 25.30 -13.42
CA GLU A 359 -4.35 26.55 -12.64
C GLU A 359 -5.69 27.21 -12.27
N GLU A 360 -6.73 26.95 -13.09
CA GLU A 360 -8.08 27.44 -12.86
C GLU A 360 -8.97 26.46 -12.08
N SER A 361 -8.39 25.37 -11.57
CA SER A 361 -9.11 24.33 -10.83
C SER A 361 -9.10 24.62 -9.33
N LEU A 362 -10.16 24.21 -8.63
CA LEU A 362 -10.12 24.09 -7.18
C LEU A 362 -8.95 23.16 -6.81
N ARG A 363 -8.15 23.55 -5.83
CA ARG A 363 -7.08 22.73 -5.28
C ARG A 363 -7.29 22.51 -3.79
N ILE A 364 -7.18 21.26 -3.35
CA ILE A 364 -7.20 20.88 -1.94
C ILE A 364 -5.80 20.40 -1.55
N GLU A 365 -5.28 20.97 -0.47
CA GLU A 365 -3.99 20.63 0.11
C GLU A 365 -4.16 20.26 1.58
N HIS A 366 -3.37 19.26 2.03
CA HIS A 366 -3.33 18.87 3.43
C HIS A 366 -1.91 18.44 3.81
N HIS A 367 -1.49 18.80 5.02
CA HIS A 367 -0.21 18.41 5.62
C HIS A 367 -0.47 17.38 6.71
N VAL A 368 0.38 16.38 6.78
CA VAL A 368 0.32 15.36 7.83
C VAL A 368 0.49 16.02 9.21
N GLY A 369 -0.44 15.73 10.10
CA GLY A 369 -0.47 16.31 11.46
C GLY A 369 -1.47 17.46 11.62
N ASP A 370 -1.88 18.13 10.54
CA ASP A 370 -2.87 19.19 10.62
C ASP A 370 -4.27 18.65 10.90
N ASP A 371 -5.07 19.41 11.64
CA ASP A 371 -6.50 19.18 11.87
C ASP A 371 -7.40 19.96 10.90
N PHE A 372 -6.81 20.41 9.77
CA PHE A 372 -7.49 21.15 8.71
C PHE A 372 -6.94 20.77 7.31
N ALA A 373 -7.68 21.18 6.30
CA ALA A 373 -7.19 21.23 4.91
C ALA A 373 -7.28 22.66 4.37
N THR A 374 -6.47 22.98 3.38
CA THR A 374 -6.52 24.25 2.67
C THR A 374 -7.15 24.04 1.30
N ALA A 375 -8.15 24.88 0.95
CA ALA A 375 -8.74 24.93 -0.37
C ALA A 375 -8.33 26.22 -1.08
N ARG A 376 -7.67 26.11 -2.24
CA ARG A 376 -7.46 27.22 -3.16
C ARG A 376 -8.58 27.23 -4.20
N ILE A 377 -9.40 28.27 -4.17
CA ILE A 377 -10.50 28.46 -5.12
C ILE A 377 -10.06 29.51 -6.12
N PRO A 378 -10.04 29.18 -7.44
CA PRO A 378 -9.58 30.12 -8.46
C PRO A 378 -10.51 31.32 -8.55
N SER A 379 -9.95 32.46 -8.94
CA SER A 379 -10.70 33.71 -9.07
C SER A 379 -11.86 33.56 -10.08
N ILE A 380 -13.07 33.87 -9.65
CA ILE A 380 -14.23 34.00 -10.53
C ILE A 380 -14.21 35.41 -11.12
N GLN A 381 -14.73 35.59 -12.37
CA GLN A 381 -14.79 36.89 -13.06
C GLN A 381 -15.26 38.01 -12.11
N GLY A 382 -14.31 38.93 -11.79
CA GLY A 382 -14.55 40.08 -10.92
C GLY A 382 -13.79 40.11 -9.61
N MET A 383 -13.13 39.02 -9.19
CA MET A 383 -12.18 39.01 -8.07
C MET A 383 -10.75 38.77 -8.59
N PRO A 384 -9.79 39.67 -8.36
CA PRO A 384 -8.45 39.54 -8.94
C PRO A 384 -7.50 38.61 -8.22
N VAL A 385 -7.91 37.95 -7.12
CA VAL A 385 -7.06 37.11 -6.27
C VAL A 385 -7.73 35.76 -6.01
N ASP A 386 -6.94 34.69 -6.07
CA ASP A 386 -7.38 33.35 -5.64
C ASP A 386 -7.80 33.39 -4.16
N LEU A 387 -8.91 32.78 -3.84
CA LEU A 387 -9.39 32.67 -2.48
C LEU A 387 -8.75 31.44 -1.83
N MET A 388 -8.05 31.66 -0.70
CA MET A 388 -7.53 30.59 0.15
C MET A 388 -8.46 30.41 1.34
N GLU A 389 -9.00 29.22 1.52
CA GLU A 389 -9.90 28.88 2.62
C GLU A 389 -9.36 27.73 3.44
N THR A 390 -9.39 27.85 4.76
CA THR A 390 -9.03 26.79 5.70
C THR A 390 -10.29 26.03 6.11
N ILE A 391 -10.26 24.70 6.01
CA ILE A 391 -11.37 23.82 6.33
C ILE A 391 -10.94 22.97 7.53
N ALA A 392 -11.37 23.35 8.71
CA ALA A 392 -11.07 22.58 9.93
C ALA A 392 -11.85 21.25 9.95
N PHE A 393 -11.25 20.20 10.50
CA PHE A 393 -11.89 18.92 10.70
C PHE A 393 -12.64 18.88 12.03
N GLY A 394 -13.77 18.19 12.05
CA GLY A 394 -14.51 17.90 13.27
C GLY A 394 -13.79 16.88 14.15
N GLN A 395 -14.29 16.69 15.37
CA GLN A 395 -13.76 15.67 16.27
C GLN A 395 -13.88 14.27 15.62
N ASN A 396 -12.78 13.54 15.48
CA ASN A 396 -12.66 12.26 14.78
C ASN A 396 -12.83 12.34 13.25
N GLU A 397 -12.81 13.52 12.64
CA GLU A 397 -12.77 13.69 11.21
C GLU A 397 -11.33 13.96 10.72
N ASN A 398 -11.09 13.67 9.45
CA ASN A 398 -9.83 13.92 8.76
C ASN A 398 -10.06 14.22 7.29
N ILE A 399 -8.99 14.40 6.53
CA ILE A 399 -9.04 14.71 5.10
C ILE A 399 -9.82 13.68 4.28
N TRP A 400 -9.79 12.39 4.66
CA TRP A 400 -10.50 11.33 3.93
C TRP A 400 -12.03 11.49 4.02
N HIS A 401 -12.53 11.90 5.18
CA HIS A 401 -13.95 12.23 5.37
C HIS A 401 -14.35 13.42 4.48
N LEU A 402 -13.50 14.46 4.40
CA LEU A 402 -13.71 15.60 3.50
C LEU A 402 -13.88 15.16 2.06
N LEU A 403 -12.91 14.43 1.55
CA LEU A 403 -12.89 13.98 0.17
C LEU A 403 -14.09 13.06 -0.13
N SER A 404 -14.41 12.13 0.78
CA SER A 404 -15.55 11.22 0.62
C SER A 404 -16.88 11.98 0.52
N SER A 405 -17.12 12.92 1.44
CA SER A 405 -18.33 13.75 1.42
C SER A 405 -18.40 14.66 0.19
N PHE A 406 -17.27 15.23 -0.22
CA PHE A 406 -17.17 16.11 -1.39
C PHE A 406 -17.53 15.35 -2.67
N LEU A 407 -16.95 14.17 -2.88
CA LEU A 407 -17.18 13.33 -4.07
C LEU A 407 -18.59 12.78 -4.11
N GLU A 408 -19.14 12.30 -2.98
CA GLU A 408 -20.48 11.73 -2.94
C GLU A 408 -21.57 12.76 -3.37
N LYS A 409 -21.42 14.02 -2.95
CA LYS A 409 -22.33 15.10 -3.34
C LYS A 409 -22.26 15.47 -4.83
N ARG A 410 -21.17 15.10 -5.52
CA ARG A 410 -20.85 15.45 -6.91
C ARG A 410 -20.89 14.24 -7.84
N ARG A 411 -21.34 13.13 -7.32
CA ARG A 411 -21.42 11.88 -8.08
C ARG A 411 -22.40 12.02 -9.26
N ILE A 412 -21.96 11.57 -10.43
CA ILE A 412 -22.80 11.49 -11.63
C ILE A 412 -22.97 10.03 -12.05
N ALA A 413 -24.09 9.73 -12.71
CA ALA A 413 -24.30 8.40 -13.26
C ALA A 413 -23.32 8.14 -14.42
N ALA A 414 -22.81 6.93 -14.51
CA ALA A 414 -22.00 6.47 -15.64
C ALA A 414 -22.92 6.18 -16.84
N THR A 415 -23.56 7.21 -17.41
CA THR A 415 -24.44 7.07 -18.57
C THR A 415 -23.65 7.05 -19.88
N GLY A 416 -24.14 6.29 -20.87
CA GLY A 416 -23.57 6.19 -22.23
C GLY A 416 -22.56 5.07 -22.41
N ASP A 417 -22.33 4.68 -23.69
CA ASP A 417 -21.46 3.57 -24.09
C ASP A 417 -19.95 3.90 -24.07
N LEU A 418 -19.58 5.08 -23.59
CA LEU A 418 -18.18 5.53 -23.60
C LEU A 418 -17.39 4.91 -22.45
N GLU A 419 -16.51 3.99 -22.79
CA GLU A 419 -15.53 3.40 -21.86
C GLU A 419 -14.36 4.36 -21.59
N THR A 420 -14.58 5.46 -20.87
CA THR A 420 -13.47 6.30 -20.40
C THR A 420 -13.20 6.05 -18.92
N PRO A 421 -11.93 6.05 -18.50
CA PRO A 421 -11.56 5.83 -17.10
C PRO A 421 -11.88 7.05 -16.24
N PHE A 422 -11.87 8.26 -16.82
CA PHE A 422 -12.02 9.53 -16.13
C PHE A 422 -12.99 10.45 -16.89
N ARG A 423 -13.94 11.06 -16.19
CA ARG A 423 -14.92 12.02 -16.72
C ARG A 423 -14.87 13.38 -16.03
N GLY A 424 -13.93 13.55 -15.12
CA GLY A 424 -13.76 14.69 -14.22
C GLY A 424 -13.70 14.24 -12.78
N GLY A 425 -13.11 15.07 -11.91
CA GLY A 425 -12.90 14.72 -10.51
C GLY A 425 -11.54 15.19 -10.00
N PHE A 426 -11.07 14.61 -8.90
CA PHE A 426 -9.78 14.93 -8.35
C PHE A 426 -8.65 14.18 -9.06
N MET A 427 -7.55 14.90 -9.33
CA MET A 427 -6.27 14.34 -9.80
C MET A 427 -5.13 14.95 -8.99
N GLY A 428 -4.11 14.17 -8.68
CA GLY A 428 -2.94 14.67 -7.96
C GLY A 428 -2.09 13.59 -7.33
N TYR A 429 -1.51 13.89 -6.17
CA TYR A 429 -0.56 13.01 -5.49
C TYR A 429 -0.80 12.93 -3.97
N LEU A 430 -0.24 11.86 -3.39
CA LEU A 430 -0.09 11.63 -1.96
C LEU A 430 1.37 11.26 -1.69
N THR A 431 1.99 11.87 -0.67
CA THR A 431 3.33 11.48 -0.24
C THR A 431 3.33 10.16 0.54
N TYR A 432 4.49 9.59 0.73
CA TYR A 432 4.67 8.41 1.59
C TYR A 432 4.23 8.68 3.03
N GLU A 433 4.54 9.86 3.55
CA GLU A 433 4.22 10.30 4.91
C GLU A 433 2.71 10.37 5.16
N MET A 434 1.91 10.68 4.12
CA MET A 434 0.46 10.62 4.22
C MET A 434 -0.04 9.23 4.60
N GLY A 435 0.63 8.18 4.10
CA GLY A 435 0.33 6.80 4.44
C GLY A 435 0.77 6.41 5.85
N LEU A 436 1.92 6.92 6.33
CA LEU A 436 2.44 6.64 7.67
C LEU A 436 1.44 7.03 8.76
N ARG A 437 0.82 8.19 8.62
CA ARG A 437 -0.21 8.66 9.57
C ARG A 437 -1.40 7.71 9.64
N GLY A 438 -1.78 7.11 8.52
CA GLY A 438 -2.92 6.17 8.43
C GLY A 438 -2.71 4.86 9.19
N ILE A 439 -1.45 4.52 9.50
CA ILE A 439 -1.05 3.33 10.27
C ILE A 439 -0.42 3.68 11.63
N ASP A 440 -0.62 4.90 12.11
CA ASP A 440 -0.11 5.41 13.40
C ASP A 440 1.42 5.31 13.56
N VAL A 441 2.16 5.57 12.48
CA VAL A 441 3.61 5.77 12.52
C VAL A 441 3.87 7.27 12.67
N ALA A 442 4.70 7.63 13.65
CA ALA A 442 5.00 9.03 13.93
C ALA A 442 5.81 9.67 12.80
N VAL A 443 5.39 10.86 12.40
CA VAL A 443 6.13 11.77 11.52
C VAL A 443 6.57 12.95 12.39
N ALA A 444 7.73 13.52 12.13
CA ALA A 444 8.24 14.63 12.92
C ALA A 444 7.27 15.84 12.92
N ASP A 445 7.04 16.45 14.06
CA ASP A 445 6.15 17.61 14.18
C ASP A 445 6.73 18.84 13.45
N ASP A 446 8.05 19.04 13.51
CA ASP A 446 8.76 20.06 12.74
C ASP A 446 9.57 19.41 11.63
N ARG A 447 9.05 19.50 10.41
CA ARG A 447 9.64 18.95 9.19
C ARG A 447 10.52 19.96 8.44
N GLY A 448 10.62 21.19 8.95
CA GLY A 448 11.40 22.27 8.34
C GLY A 448 10.82 22.82 7.03
N HIS A 449 9.61 22.43 6.64
CA HIS A 449 8.93 22.89 5.42
C HIS A 449 7.40 22.86 5.56
N GLN A 450 6.72 23.50 4.59
CA GLN A 450 5.26 23.56 4.50
C GLN A 450 4.77 22.93 3.17
N ARG A 451 5.33 21.76 2.81
CA ARG A 451 5.00 21.05 1.56
C ARG A 451 3.78 20.17 1.78
N PRO A 452 2.76 20.22 0.91
CA PRO A 452 1.56 19.42 1.11
C PRO A 452 1.83 17.92 0.90
N ASP A 453 1.34 17.09 1.81
CA ASP A 453 1.40 15.63 1.71
C ASP A 453 0.28 15.06 0.84
N LEU A 454 -0.79 15.81 0.71
CA LEU A 454 -1.89 15.56 -0.21
C LEU A 454 -2.13 16.83 -1.01
N CYS A 455 -2.11 16.72 -2.33
CA CYS A 455 -2.45 17.84 -3.21
C CYS A 455 -3.28 17.34 -4.40
N PHE A 456 -4.54 17.78 -4.48
CA PHE A 456 -5.49 17.41 -5.51
C PHE A 456 -6.11 18.61 -6.19
N ALA A 457 -6.12 18.60 -7.53
CA ALA A 457 -6.85 19.54 -8.36
C ALA A 457 -8.20 18.94 -8.78
N TRP A 458 -9.28 19.72 -8.72
CA TRP A 458 -10.60 19.35 -9.23
C TRP A 458 -10.67 19.61 -10.73
N VAL A 459 -10.34 18.58 -11.50
CA VAL A 459 -10.24 18.65 -12.96
C VAL A 459 -11.62 18.52 -13.59
N THR A 460 -12.04 19.54 -14.31
CA THR A 460 -13.32 19.54 -15.06
C THR A 460 -13.10 19.45 -16.57
N LYS A 461 -11.91 19.77 -17.06
CA LYS A 461 -11.54 19.78 -18.48
C LYS A 461 -10.38 18.82 -18.70
N SER A 462 -10.55 17.84 -19.58
CA SER A 462 -9.54 16.84 -19.83
C SER A 462 -9.56 16.28 -21.24
N ILE A 463 -8.45 15.68 -21.62
CA ILE A 463 -8.32 14.85 -22.81
C ILE A 463 -7.97 13.44 -22.34
N VAL A 464 -8.72 12.45 -22.82
CA VAL A 464 -8.42 11.03 -22.64
C VAL A 464 -8.02 10.43 -23.97
N VAL A 465 -6.84 9.84 -24.02
CA VAL A 465 -6.32 9.11 -25.21
C VAL A 465 -6.54 7.62 -24.98
N ASP A 466 -7.34 6.99 -25.84
CA ASP A 466 -7.49 5.52 -25.91
C ASP A 466 -6.50 4.98 -26.93
N HIS A 467 -5.36 4.51 -26.44
CA HIS A 467 -4.29 3.99 -27.28
C HIS A 467 -4.69 2.71 -28.02
N ALA A 468 -5.55 1.88 -27.44
CA ALA A 468 -5.98 0.63 -28.03
C ALA A 468 -6.89 0.85 -29.25
N ARG A 469 -7.73 1.89 -29.21
CA ARG A 469 -8.66 2.23 -30.28
C ARG A 469 -8.16 3.33 -31.22
N GLY A 470 -7.05 4.01 -30.86
CA GLY A 470 -6.57 5.16 -31.60
C GLY A 470 -7.56 6.34 -31.57
N LEU A 471 -8.20 6.54 -30.44
CA LEU A 471 -9.20 7.60 -30.25
C LEU A 471 -8.73 8.62 -29.21
N LEU A 472 -9.21 9.85 -29.37
CA LEU A 472 -9.01 10.94 -28.43
C LEU A 472 -10.35 11.52 -28.06
N HIS A 473 -10.62 11.61 -26.76
CA HIS A 473 -11.85 12.15 -26.19
C HIS A 473 -11.54 13.49 -25.51
N VAL A 474 -12.06 14.60 -26.05
CA VAL A 474 -12.03 15.91 -25.38
C VAL A 474 -13.26 15.97 -24.50
N GLN A 475 -13.10 16.21 -23.21
CA GLN A 475 -14.12 16.05 -22.19
C GLN A 475 -14.27 17.30 -21.32
N HIS A 476 -15.51 17.59 -20.93
CA HIS A 476 -15.81 18.70 -20.04
C HIS A 476 -16.94 18.34 -19.07
N LEU A 477 -16.68 18.50 -17.79
CA LEU A 477 -17.64 18.46 -16.71
C LEU A 477 -18.11 19.89 -16.42
N GLN A 478 -19.25 20.29 -16.98
CA GLN A 478 -19.74 21.67 -16.92
C GLN A 478 -21.05 21.81 -16.15
N LYS A 479 -21.34 23.03 -15.68
CA LYS A 479 -22.60 23.32 -15.01
C LYS A 479 -23.80 23.11 -15.95
N ARG A 480 -24.82 22.40 -15.51
CA ARG A 480 -26.01 21.96 -16.29
C ARG A 480 -26.74 23.05 -17.10
N LYS A 481 -26.56 24.33 -16.79
CA LYS A 481 -27.27 25.44 -17.44
C LYS A 481 -26.47 26.14 -18.56
N LEU A 482 -25.29 25.69 -18.90
CA LEU A 482 -24.48 26.29 -19.96
C LEU A 482 -24.76 25.60 -21.28
N ASN A 483 -25.33 26.34 -22.24
CA ASN A 483 -25.59 25.86 -23.60
C ASN A 483 -24.32 25.73 -24.39
N ALA A 484 -24.25 24.70 -25.22
CA ALA A 484 -23.19 24.38 -26.21
C ALA A 484 -21.76 24.44 -25.67
N ASP A 485 -21.02 23.38 -25.89
CA ASP A 485 -19.65 23.28 -25.39
C ASP A 485 -18.65 23.90 -26.37
N PHE A 486 -18.70 25.23 -26.51
CA PHE A 486 -17.76 25.98 -27.35
C PHE A 486 -16.30 25.69 -26.99
N TRP A 487 -16.00 25.34 -25.74
CA TRP A 487 -14.66 24.98 -25.32
C TRP A 487 -14.19 23.66 -25.96
N ILE A 488 -15.01 22.59 -25.95
CA ILE A 488 -14.69 21.32 -26.63
C ILE A 488 -14.44 21.56 -28.11
N ASP A 489 -15.33 22.30 -28.79
CA ASP A 489 -15.18 22.59 -30.21
C ASP A 489 -13.90 23.39 -30.51
N SER A 490 -13.55 24.33 -29.65
CA SER A 490 -12.30 25.12 -29.76
C SER A 490 -11.06 24.25 -29.62
N VAL A 491 -11.02 23.35 -28.64
CA VAL A 491 -9.90 22.41 -28.44
C VAL A 491 -9.78 21.46 -29.61
N VAL A 492 -10.89 20.88 -30.07
CA VAL A 492 -10.90 20.00 -31.26
C VAL A 492 -10.42 20.73 -32.50
N ALA A 493 -10.89 21.96 -32.73
CA ALA A 493 -10.43 22.77 -33.85
C ALA A 493 -8.94 23.09 -33.77
N SER A 494 -8.44 23.45 -32.60
CA SER A 494 -7.00 23.73 -32.37
C SER A 494 -6.13 22.51 -32.69
N LEU A 495 -6.56 21.31 -32.28
CA LEU A 495 -5.88 20.05 -32.61
C LEU A 495 -5.91 19.80 -34.11
N GLN A 496 -7.11 19.77 -34.73
CA GLN A 496 -7.29 19.35 -36.13
C GLN A 496 -6.69 20.38 -37.15
N THR A 497 -6.63 21.63 -36.81
CA THR A 497 -6.03 22.67 -37.67
C THR A 497 -4.51 22.78 -37.49
N SER A 498 -3.94 22.14 -36.48
CA SER A 498 -2.48 22.20 -36.26
C SER A 498 -1.70 21.46 -37.35
N ARG A 499 -0.53 21.99 -37.69
CA ARG A 499 0.35 21.37 -38.69
C ARG A 499 0.80 19.94 -38.31
N PRO A 500 1.18 19.63 -37.05
CA PRO A 500 1.53 18.27 -36.66
C PRO A 500 0.38 17.29 -36.90
N TRP A 501 -0.84 17.67 -36.53
CA TRP A 501 -2.04 16.86 -36.69
C TRP A 501 -2.35 16.51 -38.15
N GLN A 502 -2.30 17.53 -39.01
CA GLN A 502 -2.59 17.39 -40.45
C GLN A 502 -1.50 16.61 -41.20
N SER A 503 -0.24 16.78 -40.83
CA SER A 503 0.88 16.11 -41.50
C SER A 503 1.14 14.68 -40.94
N GLY A 504 0.56 14.34 -39.80
CA GLY A 504 0.88 13.12 -39.06
C GLY A 504 2.34 13.04 -38.63
N LYS A 505 3.07 14.16 -38.60
CA LYS A 505 4.47 14.24 -38.14
C LYS A 505 4.50 15.01 -36.82
N ALA A 506 5.24 14.46 -35.85
CA ALA A 506 5.53 15.15 -34.60
C ALA A 506 5.95 16.61 -34.85
N ALA A 507 5.58 17.53 -34.01
CA ALA A 507 6.08 18.88 -34.03
C ALA A 507 7.62 18.80 -34.08
N ALA A 508 8.24 19.49 -35.05
CA ALA A 508 9.69 19.56 -35.09
C ALA A 508 10.10 20.18 -33.74
N SER A 509 10.83 19.43 -32.94
CA SER A 509 11.43 19.98 -31.72
C SER A 509 12.25 21.17 -32.20
N ASP A 510 11.95 22.39 -31.74
CA ASP A 510 12.88 23.48 -31.85
C ASP A 510 14.18 22.94 -31.21
N SER A 511 15.12 22.61 -32.09
CA SER A 511 16.48 22.29 -31.71
C SER A 511 17.10 23.61 -31.23
N ASP A 512 16.80 23.99 -30.00
CA ASP A 512 17.61 24.92 -29.26
C ASP A 512 18.97 24.26 -29.03
N SER A 513 19.79 24.32 -30.08
CA SER A 513 21.18 23.88 -30.09
C SER A 513 22.08 24.91 -29.37
N SER A 514 21.67 25.40 -28.22
CA SER A 514 22.59 26.07 -27.31
C SER A 514 23.10 25.06 -26.29
N THR A 515 24.00 24.18 -26.75
CA THR A 515 24.80 23.31 -25.89
C THR A 515 25.82 24.14 -25.12
N VAL A 516 25.40 24.80 -24.07
CA VAL A 516 26.31 25.11 -22.97
C VAL A 516 26.06 24.06 -21.91
N SER A 517 26.91 23.06 -21.92
CA SER A 517 26.87 21.93 -20.99
C SER A 517 27.22 22.40 -19.58
N THR A 518 26.22 22.77 -18.81
CA THR A 518 26.38 22.86 -17.36
C THR A 518 26.15 21.44 -16.81
N ARG A 519 27.22 20.83 -16.30
CA ARG A 519 27.14 19.48 -15.71
C ARG A 519 26.32 19.54 -14.45
N PRO A 520 25.32 18.64 -14.27
CA PRO A 520 24.62 18.49 -13.01
C PRO A 520 25.62 18.09 -11.91
N VAL A 521 25.43 18.58 -10.70
CA VAL A 521 26.12 18.05 -9.52
C VAL A 521 25.25 16.93 -8.99
N ILE A 522 25.81 15.73 -8.94
CA ILE A 522 25.08 14.51 -8.56
C ILE A 522 25.71 13.95 -7.29
N GLN A 523 24.92 13.78 -6.26
CA GLN A 523 25.27 13.11 -5.01
C GLN A 523 24.45 11.81 -4.92
N VAL A 524 25.11 10.70 -5.16
CA VAL A 524 24.51 9.34 -5.01
C VAL A 524 24.67 8.84 -3.58
N PRO A 525 23.86 7.87 -3.12
CA PRO A 525 24.07 7.17 -1.86
C PRO A 525 25.48 6.57 -1.76
N ASP A 526 26.04 6.59 -0.56
CA ASP A 526 27.31 5.93 -0.29
C ASP A 526 27.09 4.40 -0.27
N ALA A 527 27.98 3.66 -0.95
CA ALA A 527 27.83 2.23 -1.14
C ALA A 527 28.00 1.45 0.18
N ASP A 528 28.99 1.82 0.99
CA ASP A 528 29.29 1.12 2.24
C ASP A 528 28.20 1.44 3.30
N ASP A 529 27.69 2.68 3.33
CA ASP A 529 26.57 3.06 4.21
C ASP A 529 25.30 2.29 3.84
N TYR A 530 25.00 2.14 2.55
CA TYR A 530 23.82 1.38 2.11
C TYR A 530 23.94 -0.10 2.49
N GLU A 531 25.10 -0.73 2.31
CA GLU A 531 25.37 -2.12 2.73
C GLU A 531 25.24 -2.30 4.26
N ALA A 532 25.70 -1.32 5.04
CA ALA A 532 25.51 -1.30 6.49
C ALA A 532 24.04 -1.22 6.89
N LYS A 533 23.23 -0.39 6.18
CA LYS A 533 21.78 -0.32 6.37
C LYS A 533 21.08 -1.64 6.02
N VAL A 534 21.51 -2.33 4.95
CA VAL A 534 20.98 -3.67 4.59
C VAL A 534 21.27 -4.66 5.72
N SER A 535 22.51 -4.69 6.23
CA SER A 535 22.89 -5.57 7.35
C SER A 535 22.03 -5.29 8.59
N ARG A 536 21.78 -4.02 8.90
CA ARG A 536 20.90 -3.63 10.01
C ARG A 536 19.44 -4.09 9.80
N CYS A 537 18.92 -4.02 8.59
CA CYS A 537 17.61 -4.60 8.26
C CYS A 537 17.58 -6.11 8.57
N GLN A 538 18.62 -6.84 8.19
CA GLN A 538 18.71 -8.29 8.45
C GLN A 538 18.79 -8.61 9.95
N ASP A 539 19.45 -7.78 10.76
CA ASP A 539 19.49 -7.93 12.22
C ASP A 539 18.09 -7.83 12.83
N PHE A 540 17.27 -6.86 12.39
CA PHE A 540 15.88 -6.72 12.83
C PHE A 540 15.02 -7.90 12.38
N ILE A 541 15.19 -8.36 11.13
CA ILE A 541 14.47 -9.54 10.62
C ILE A 541 14.86 -10.78 11.42
N ALA A 542 16.15 -10.99 11.73
CA ALA A 542 16.60 -12.10 12.54
C ALA A 542 16.12 -12.04 14.01
N ALA A 543 15.85 -10.83 14.51
CA ALA A 543 15.26 -10.62 15.84
C ALA A 543 13.74 -10.87 15.89
N GLY A 544 13.07 -11.09 14.75
CA GLY A 544 11.63 -11.30 14.67
C GLY A 544 10.79 -10.03 14.55
N GLU A 545 11.44 -8.87 14.40
CA GLU A 545 10.78 -7.56 14.36
C GLU A 545 10.07 -7.28 13.02
N SER A 546 10.54 -7.92 11.95
CA SER A 546 9.98 -7.78 10.61
C SER A 546 10.23 -9.04 9.79
N TYR A 547 9.47 -9.23 8.71
CA TYR A 547 9.66 -10.31 7.75
C TYR A 547 10.43 -9.84 6.51
N GLU A 548 10.23 -8.58 6.13
CA GLU A 548 10.81 -7.89 4.99
C GLU A 548 10.84 -6.39 5.26
N LEU A 549 11.89 -5.71 4.82
CA LEU A 549 12.05 -4.26 4.93
C LEU A 549 12.40 -3.66 3.56
N CYS A 550 11.52 -2.83 3.00
CA CYS A 550 11.79 -2.11 1.75
C CYS A 550 12.70 -0.90 2.01
N LEU A 551 14.01 -1.15 2.06
CA LEU A 551 15.02 -0.13 2.30
C LEU A 551 15.18 0.77 1.06
N THR A 552 15.23 2.10 1.28
CA THR A 552 15.45 3.07 0.21
C THR A 552 16.49 4.10 0.58
N ASP A 553 17.08 4.73 -0.44
CA ASP A 553 17.93 5.90 -0.26
C ASP A 553 17.69 6.92 -1.39
N GLN A 554 18.20 8.14 -1.23
CA GLN A 554 17.97 9.24 -2.16
C GLN A 554 19.25 9.71 -2.84
N THR A 555 19.15 9.92 -4.15
CA THR A 555 20.13 10.67 -4.95
C THR A 555 19.69 12.10 -5.10
N ILE A 556 20.58 13.05 -4.84
CA ILE A 556 20.32 14.49 -4.97
C ILE A 556 21.05 15.01 -6.22
N ILE A 557 20.32 15.73 -7.06
CA ILE A 557 20.86 16.33 -8.28
C ILE A 557 20.61 17.83 -8.23
N THR A 558 21.68 18.62 -8.40
CA THR A 558 21.60 20.07 -8.41
C THR A 558 21.84 20.60 -9.83
N LEU A 559 20.86 21.33 -10.36
CA LEU A 559 20.87 21.94 -11.69
C LEU A 559 20.89 23.48 -11.58
N PRO A 560 21.40 24.20 -12.59
CA PRO A 560 21.23 25.65 -12.67
C PRO A 560 19.76 26.04 -12.62
N GLY A 561 19.46 27.08 -11.84
CA GLY A 561 18.10 27.60 -11.72
C GLY A 561 17.61 28.32 -12.97
N ARG A 562 16.30 28.55 -13.02
CA ARG A 562 15.67 29.28 -14.12
C ARG A 562 16.11 30.76 -14.09
N PRO A 563 16.67 31.31 -15.18
CA PRO A 563 17.01 32.75 -15.22
C PRO A 563 15.74 33.61 -15.08
N GLU A 564 15.76 34.58 -14.18
CA GLU A 564 14.70 35.58 -14.12
C GLU A 564 14.48 36.24 -15.47
N ARG A 565 13.23 36.35 -15.92
CA ARG A 565 12.89 37.15 -17.12
C ARG A 565 13.18 38.58 -16.80
N GLU A 566 14.15 39.20 -17.47
CA GLU A 566 14.34 40.64 -17.49
C GLU A 566 13.00 41.31 -17.89
N GLN A 567 12.25 41.78 -16.90
CA GLN A 567 11.14 42.71 -17.12
C GLN A 567 11.73 44.12 -17.27
N GLY A 568 12.14 44.45 -18.48
CA GLY A 568 12.62 45.80 -18.80
C GLY A 568 12.85 46.01 -20.29
N PRO A 569 12.64 47.23 -20.83
CA PRO A 569 12.87 47.51 -22.24
C PRO A 569 14.37 47.36 -22.59
N LYS A 570 14.65 46.61 -23.66
CA LYS A 570 16.02 46.37 -24.18
C LYS A 570 16.76 47.69 -24.37
N SER A 571 17.64 48.05 -23.47
CA SER A 571 18.69 49.04 -23.76
C SER A 571 19.78 48.34 -24.57
N VAL A 572 19.96 48.83 -25.81
CA VAL A 572 21.07 48.43 -26.69
C VAL A 572 22.37 48.84 -26.01
N GLN A 573 23.17 47.94 -25.51
CA GLN A 573 24.54 48.16 -25.14
C GLN A 573 25.50 47.25 -25.90
N SER A 574 26.45 47.91 -26.43
CA SER A 574 27.62 47.56 -27.22
C SER A 574 28.43 46.32 -26.77
N GLY A 575 28.73 45.47 -27.73
CA GLY A 575 29.98 44.79 -28.04
C GLY A 575 30.90 44.32 -26.89
N GLY A 576 30.48 43.34 -26.11
CA GLY A 576 31.37 42.49 -25.30
C GLY A 576 30.78 41.08 -25.30
N GLN A 577 31.60 40.05 -25.55
CA GLN A 577 31.16 38.65 -25.35
C GLN A 577 30.77 38.47 -23.88
N ALA A 578 29.46 38.47 -23.61
CA ALA A 578 28.92 38.09 -22.30
C ALA A 578 29.29 36.62 -22.06
N PRO A 579 29.70 36.24 -20.85
CA PRO A 579 29.87 34.83 -20.51
C PRO A 579 28.56 34.10 -20.84
N SER A 580 28.67 32.95 -21.50
CA SER A 580 27.55 32.11 -21.87
C SER A 580 26.75 31.75 -20.59
N LYS A 581 25.52 32.24 -20.47
CA LYS A 581 24.64 31.88 -19.33
C LYS A 581 24.44 30.36 -19.31
N PRO A 582 24.47 29.73 -18.13
CA PRO A 582 24.20 28.29 -18.01
C PRO A 582 22.80 27.96 -18.57
N ALA A 583 22.71 26.88 -19.32
CA ALA A 583 21.46 26.46 -19.94
C ALA A 583 20.52 25.85 -18.91
N TYR A 584 19.37 26.48 -18.68
CA TYR A 584 18.28 25.93 -17.88
C TYR A 584 17.65 24.71 -18.57
N VAL A 585 17.51 23.59 -17.85
CA VAL A 585 16.83 22.40 -18.36
C VAL A 585 15.38 22.40 -17.89
N ALA A 586 14.46 22.61 -18.82
CA ALA A 586 13.04 22.63 -18.49
C ALA A 586 12.54 21.25 -18.03
N PRO A 587 11.73 21.14 -16.97
CA PRO A 587 11.14 19.87 -16.51
C PRO A 587 10.41 19.09 -17.61
N TRP A 588 9.80 19.77 -18.57
CA TRP A 588 9.15 19.18 -19.73
C TRP A 588 10.13 18.41 -20.64
N LYS A 589 11.35 18.89 -20.80
CA LYS A 589 12.40 18.17 -21.54
C LYS A 589 12.81 16.90 -20.79
N LEU A 590 13.00 16.98 -19.47
CA LEU A 590 13.30 15.82 -18.62
C LEU A 590 12.20 14.74 -18.75
N TYR A 591 10.92 15.15 -18.69
CA TYR A 591 9.80 14.23 -18.88
C TYR A 591 9.84 13.53 -20.25
N LYS A 592 10.01 14.28 -21.35
CA LYS A 592 10.10 13.69 -22.69
C LYS A 592 11.27 12.72 -22.81
N THR A 593 12.41 13.04 -22.22
CA THR A 593 13.61 12.19 -22.21
C THR A 593 13.35 10.91 -21.41
N LEU A 594 12.82 11.01 -20.18
CA LEU A 594 12.49 9.82 -19.36
C LEU A 594 11.49 8.92 -20.07
N ARG A 595 10.42 9.49 -20.60
CA ARG A 595 9.38 8.79 -21.36
C ARG A 595 9.93 7.99 -22.55
N ALA A 596 10.93 8.54 -23.23
CA ALA A 596 11.56 7.87 -24.38
C ALA A 596 12.53 6.77 -23.95
N ARG A 597 13.30 6.98 -22.88
CA ARG A 597 14.27 6.01 -22.37
C ARG A 597 13.64 4.84 -21.64
N GLN A 598 12.61 5.13 -20.87
CA GLN A 598 11.97 4.17 -19.96
C GLN A 598 10.45 4.25 -20.09
N PRO A 599 9.88 3.78 -21.21
CA PRO A 599 8.43 3.75 -21.39
C PRO A 599 7.79 2.83 -20.34
N ALA A 600 6.75 3.31 -19.68
CA ALA A 600 6.07 2.60 -18.60
C ALA A 600 4.54 2.72 -18.71
N PRO A 601 3.78 1.78 -18.14
CA PRO A 601 2.31 1.79 -18.20
C PRO A 601 1.68 2.89 -17.36
N PHE A 602 2.32 3.34 -16.27
CA PHE A 602 1.80 4.29 -15.29
C PHE A 602 2.74 5.48 -15.11
N GLY A 603 3.23 6.05 -16.21
CA GLY A 603 4.03 7.27 -16.19
C GLY A 603 3.20 8.49 -15.81
N SER A 604 3.86 9.53 -15.31
CA SER A 604 3.20 10.79 -15.01
C SER A 604 4.13 12.00 -15.11
N PHE A 605 3.53 13.15 -15.43
CA PHE A 605 4.13 14.46 -15.30
C PHE A 605 3.18 15.36 -14.52
N ILE A 606 3.58 15.76 -13.33
CA ILE A 606 2.76 16.58 -12.44
C ILE A 606 3.55 17.81 -12.01
N ARG A 607 2.96 18.98 -12.19
CA ARG A 607 3.36 20.23 -11.57
C ARG A 607 2.16 20.79 -10.84
N LEU A 608 2.13 20.66 -9.53
CA LEU A 608 0.98 21.01 -8.70
C LEU A 608 1.44 21.29 -7.27
N GLY A 609 0.94 22.37 -6.66
CA GLY A 609 1.20 22.67 -5.25
C GLY A 609 2.68 22.85 -4.90
N GLY A 610 3.48 23.44 -5.79
CA GLY A 610 4.92 23.60 -5.60
C GLY A 610 5.75 22.34 -5.89
N ALA A 611 5.11 21.20 -6.15
CA ALA A 611 5.78 19.97 -6.55
C ALA A 611 5.97 19.90 -8.08
N THR A 612 7.10 19.37 -8.52
CA THR A 612 7.29 18.85 -9.88
C THR A 612 7.68 17.38 -9.76
N LEU A 613 6.86 16.48 -10.33
CA LEU A 613 7.06 15.04 -10.30
C LEU A 613 7.08 14.51 -11.74
N ILE A 614 8.09 13.69 -12.05
CA ILE A 614 8.28 13.04 -13.36
C ILE A 614 8.50 11.56 -13.09
N SER A 615 7.53 10.74 -13.47
CA SER A 615 7.50 9.32 -13.13
C SER A 615 7.44 8.45 -14.38
N SER A 616 8.12 7.31 -14.30
CA SER A 616 8.04 6.19 -15.23
C SER A 616 7.71 4.90 -14.47
N SER A 617 6.62 4.96 -13.69
CA SER A 617 6.23 3.87 -12.81
C SER A 617 5.74 2.64 -13.58
N PRO A 618 6.25 1.46 -13.26
CA PRO A 618 5.73 0.20 -13.79
C PRO A 618 4.56 -0.36 -12.96
N GLU A 619 4.28 0.17 -11.75
CA GLU A 619 3.42 -0.46 -10.77
C GLU A 619 2.10 0.28 -10.58
N ARG A 620 0.97 -0.42 -10.80
CA ARG A 620 -0.34 0.03 -10.36
C ARG A 620 -0.51 -0.31 -8.89
N PHE A 621 -0.81 0.71 -8.08
CA PHE A 621 -1.12 0.53 -6.67
C PHE A 621 -2.53 0.01 -6.45
N LEU A 622 -3.52 0.75 -6.93
CA LEU A 622 -4.94 0.45 -6.71
C LEU A 622 -5.78 0.93 -7.88
N GLU A 623 -6.67 0.08 -8.36
CA GLU A 623 -7.77 0.42 -9.25
C GLU A 623 -9.09 0.08 -8.58
N TYR A 624 -10.11 0.92 -8.76
CA TYR A 624 -11.46 0.63 -8.32
C TYR A 624 -12.52 1.20 -9.28
N ASP A 625 -13.69 0.58 -9.30
CA ASP A 625 -14.79 0.99 -10.15
C ASP A 625 -16.03 1.43 -9.36
N ALA A 626 -17.07 1.88 -10.10
CA ALA A 626 -18.33 2.33 -9.56
C ALA A 626 -19.19 1.21 -8.94
N ASP A 627 -18.92 -0.04 -9.33
CA ASP A 627 -19.67 -1.24 -8.94
C ASP A 627 -19.08 -1.92 -7.70
N GLY A 628 -18.05 -1.30 -7.10
CA GLY A 628 -17.38 -1.77 -5.89
C GLY A 628 -16.32 -2.84 -6.11
N PHE A 629 -15.88 -3.05 -7.34
CA PHE A 629 -14.69 -3.86 -7.62
C PHE A 629 -13.44 -3.04 -7.34
N CYS A 630 -12.43 -3.65 -6.70
CA CYS A 630 -11.10 -3.09 -6.53
C CYS A 630 -10.03 -4.14 -6.82
N SER A 631 -8.89 -3.67 -7.32
CA SER A 631 -7.78 -4.54 -7.70
C SER A 631 -6.44 -3.89 -7.36
N MET A 632 -5.54 -4.65 -6.76
CA MET A 632 -4.16 -4.28 -6.49
C MET A 632 -3.22 -5.25 -7.20
N ARG A 633 -2.10 -4.74 -7.72
CA ARG A 633 -1.17 -5.54 -8.53
C ARG A 633 0.26 -5.40 -8.04
N PRO A 634 0.59 -5.96 -6.86
CA PRO A 634 1.96 -5.94 -6.38
C PRO A 634 2.88 -6.69 -7.34
N MET A 635 4.07 -6.12 -7.54
CA MET A 635 5.09 -6.73 -8.36
C MET A 635 6.40 -6.86 -7.60
N LYS A 636 7.02 -8.03 -7.73
CA LYS A 636 8.35 -8.35 -7.21
C LYS A 636 9.07 -9.20 -8.25
N GLY A 637 10.38 -9.02 -8.36
CA GLY A 637 11.17 -9.72 -9.35
C GLY A 637 11.03 -9.11 -10.76
N THR A 638 12.12 -8.58 -11.27
CA THR A 638 12.21 -8.00 -12.61
C THR A 638 13.47 -8.47 -13.30
N VAL A 639 13.32 -9.00 -14.52
CA VAL A 639 14.45 -9.38 -15.37
C VAL A 639 14.42 -8.59 -16.66
N ARG A 640 15.53 -7.93 -16.97
CA ARG A 640 15.68 -7.17 -18.21
C ARG A 640 15.81 -8.11 -19.41
N LYS A 641 15.12 -7.79 -20.49
CA LYS A 641 15.31 -8.49 -21.76
C LYS A 641 16.74 -8.27 -22.28
N SER A 642 17.40 -9.36 -22.65
CA SER A 642 18.75 -9.38 -23.18
C SER A 642 18.90 -10.54 -24.17
N ASN A 643 20.08 -10.69 -24.77
CA ASN A 643 20.36 -11.86 -25.61
C ASN A 643 20.30 -13.18 -24.81
N ASP A 644 20.61 -13.15 -23.51
CA ASP A 644 20.58 -14.32 -22.63
C ASP A 644 19.19 -14.60 -22.07
N VAL A 645 18.34 -13.58 -21.99
CA VAL A 645 16.95 -13.68 -21.51
C VAL A 645 16.00 -13.03 -22.51
N ALA A 646 15.70 -13.77 -23.56
CA ALA A 646 14.87 -13.31 -24.68
C ALA A 646 13.43 -13.88 -24.63
N THR A 647 13.17 -14.91 -23.85
CA THR A 647 11.87 -15.61 -23.81
C THR A 647 11.26 -15.64 -22.42
N LEU A 648 9.93 -15.72 -22.36
CA LEU A 648 9.18 -15.85 -21.09
C LEU A 648 9.67 -17.06 -20.28
N ALA A 649 9.88 -18.22 -20.90
CA ALA A 649 10.35 -19.43 -20.23
C ALA A 649 11.76 -19.32 -19.62
N GLN A 650 12.63 -18.45 -20.17
CA GLN A 650 13.93 -18.14 -19.56
C GLN A 650 13.74 -17.22 -18.32
N ALA A 651 12.87 -16.23 -18.44
CA ALA A 651 12.56 -15.33 -17.33
C ALA A 651 11.87 -16.06 -16.17
N GLU A 652 10.92 -16.95 -16.44
CA GLU A 652 10.26 -17.77 -15.42
C GLU A 652 11.27 -18.55 -14.57
N ARG A 653 12.27 -19.18 -15.19
CA ARG A 653 13.33 -19.92 -14.45
C ARG A 653 14.19 -19.05 -13.55
N ILE A 654 14.34 -17.77 -13.90
CA ILE A 654 15.13 -16.81 -13.10
C ILE A 654 14.29 -16.24 -11.97
N LEU A 655 13.00 -15.99 -12.22
CA LEU A 655 12.09 -15.34 -11.29
C LEU A 655 11.45 -16.30 -10.28
N HIS A 656 11.22 -17.58 -10.67
CA HIS A 656 10.75 -18.60 -9.73
C HIS A 656 11.90 -19.21 -8.93
N VAL A 657 12.54 -18.36 -8.10
CA VAL A 657 13.55 -18.77 -7.12
C VAL A 657 13.05 -18.44 -5.72
N PRO A 658 13.50 -19.17 -4.68
CA PRO A 658 12.95 -19.03 -3.33
C PRO A 658 12.92 -17.60 -2.79
N LYS A 659 13.91 -16.75 -3.11
CA LYS A 659 13.94 -15.35 -2.68
C LYS A 659 12.80 -14.57 -3.30
N GLU A 660 12.67 -14.58 -4.63
CA GLU A 660 11.67 -13.79 -5.36
C GLU A 660 10.24 -14.24 -5.04
N GLU A 661 10.03 -15.57 -4.90
CA GLU A 661 8.72 -16.11 -4.51
C GLU A 661 8.36 -15.73 -3.07
N ALA A 662 9.30 -15.78 -2.13
CA ALA A 662 9.08 -15.38 -0.76
C ALA A 662 8.73 -13.90 -0.63
N GLU A 663 9.47 -13.01 -1.32
CA GLU A 663 9.17 -11.58 -1.36
C GLU A 663 7.78 -11.29 -1.94
N ASN A 664 7.43 -11.95 -3.05
CA ASN A 664 6.10 -11.77 -3.65
C ASN A 664 5.00 -12.24 -2.70
N LEU A 665 5.17 -13.42 -2.07
CA LEU A 665 4.18 -14.01 -1.17
C LEU A 665 3.90 -13.12 0.05
N MET A 666 4.94 -12.56 0.67
CA MET A 666 4.78 -11.64 1.82
C MET A 666 3.93 -10.43 1.46
N ILE A 667 4.19 -9.81 0.30
CA ILE A 667 3.44 -8.64 -0.13
C ILE A 667 2.01 -9.01 -0.58
N VAL A 668 1.81 -10.17 -1.18
CA VAL A 668 0.46 -10.65 -1.54
C VAL A 668 -0.40 -10.83 -0.30
N ASP A 669 0.11 -11.48 0.75
CA ASP A 669 -0.63 -11.68 1.98
C ASP A 669 -0.88 -10.34 2.72
N LEU A 670 0.06 -9.38 2.63
CA LEU A 670 -0.12 -8.01 3.11
C LEU A 670 -1.26 -7.28 2.35
N VAL A 671 -1.26 -7.33 1.03
CA VAL A 671 -2.30 -6.71 0.19
C VAL A 671 -3.67 -7.36 0.45
N ARG A 672 -3.72 -8.69 0.63
CA ARG A 672 -4.96 -9.38 1.03
C ARG A 672 -5.48 -8.87 2.38
N HIS A 673 -4.58 -8.67 3.35
CA HIS A 673 -4.93 -8.09 4.65
C HIS A 673 -5.55 -6.70 4.49
N ASP A 674 -4.91 -5.81 3.72
CA ASP A 674 -5.42 -4.45 3.49
C ASP A 674 -6.84 -4.48 2.90
N LEU A 675 -7.05 -5.29 1.84
CA LEU A 675 -8.35 -5.42 1.20
C LEU A 675 -9.40 -6.07 2.10
N HIS A 676 -9.06 -7.10 2.87
CA HIS A 676 -10.00 -7.71 3.83
C HIS A 676 -10.47 -6.72 4.90
N GLY A 677 -9.64 -5.76 5.29
CA GLY A 677 -9.99 -4.71 6.26
C GLY A 677 -11.13 -3.78 5.78
N VAL A 678 -11.40 -3.71 4.48
CA VAL A 678 -12.46 -2.88 3.88
C VAL A 678 -13.52 -3.72 3.19
N CYS A 679 -13.11 -4.70 2.38
CA CYS A 679 -14.02 -5.56 1.62
C CYS A 679 -14.73 -6.60 2.50
N GLY A 680 -14.14 -6.94 3.65
CA GLY A 680 -14.66 -7.96 4.55
C GLY A 680 -14.30 -9.39 4.16
N SER A 681 -14.69 -10.32 5.03
CA SER A 681 -14.37 -11.73 4.90
C SER A 681 -15.05 -12.36 3.67
N GLY A 682 -14.28 -13.16 2.91
CA GLY A 682 -14.79 -13.88 1.74
C GLY A 682 -14.90 -13.05 0.46
N ASN A 683 -14.57 -11.75 0.50
CA ASN A 683 -14.69 -10.83 -0.63
C ASN A 683 -13.35 -10.47 -1.29
N VAL A 684 -12.29 -11.19 -0.96
CA VAL A 684 -10.95 -10.99 -1.54
C VAL A 684 -10.48 -12.29 -2.18
N GLU A 685 -9.97 -12.20 -3.41
CA GLU A 685 -9.47 -13.34 -4.19
C GLU A 685 -8.13 -13.02 -4.84
N VAL A 686 -7.37 -14.05 -5.17
CA VAL A 686 -6.08 -13.96 -5.88
C VAL A 686 -6.20 -14.74 -7.19
N PRO A 687 -6.72 -14.15 -8.28
CA PRO A 687 -6.92 -14.86 -9.55
C PRO A 687 -5.60 -15.23 -10.23
N HIS A 688 -4.54 -14.50 -9.97
CA HIS A 688 -3.21 -14.77 -10.52
C HIS A 688 -2.16 -14.57 -9.43
N LEU A 689 -1.47 -15.65 -9.07
CA LEU A 689 -0.39 -15.67 -8.09
C LEU A 689 0.95 -15.86 -8.83
N MET A 690 1.92 -14.95 -8.58
CA MET A 690 3.31 -15.04 -9.06
C MET A 690 3.43 -15.30 -10.58
N LYS A 691 2.56 -14.70 -11.38
CA LYS A 691 2.59 -14.84 -12.83
C LYS A 691 3.67 -13.98 -13.44
N VAL A 692 4.55 -14.56 -14.25
CA VAL A 692 5.52 -13.79 -15.03
C VAL A 692 4.84 -13.20 -16.27
N GLU A 693 4.96 -11.89 -16.44
CA GLU A 693 4.41 -11.16 -17.57
C GLU A 693 5.51 -10.51 -18.40
N GLU A 694 5.31 -10.51 -19.72
CA GLU A 694 6.22 -9.91 -20.69
C GLU A 694 5.85 -8.46 -20.95
N TYR A 695 6.83 -7.55 -20.78
CA TYR A 695 6.76 -6.14 -21.14
C TYR A 695 7.73 -5.82 -22.27
N ALA A 696 7.71 -4.59 -22.76
CA ALA A 696 8.55 -4.17 -23.89
C ALA A 696 10.06 -4.42 -23.63
N THR A 697 10.56 -4.12 -22.43
CA THR A 697 11.98 -4.16 -22.10
C THR A 697 12.35 -5.12 -20.95
N VAL A 698 11.35 -5.64 -20.26
CA VAL A 698 11.52 -6.47 -19.07
C VAL A 698 10.49 -7.61 -19.02
N PHE A 699 10.80 -8.63 -18.22
CA PHE A 699 9.84 -9.58 -17.68
C PHE A 699 9.66 -9.28 -16.19
N GLN A 700 8.42 -9.40 -15.69
CA GLN A 700 8.09 -9.11 -14.30
C GLN A 700 7.19 -10.18 -13.70
N MET A 701 7.46 -10.56 -12.45
CA MET A 701 6.56 -11.39 -11.67
C MET A 701 5.53 -10.49 -11.00
N ILE A 702 4.26 -10.75 -11.26
CA ILE A 702 3.12 -10.02 -10.70
C ILE A 702 2.15 -10.96 -10.02
N THR A 703 1.48 -10.44 -9.01
CA THR A 703 0.27 -11.06 -8.45
C THR A 703 -0.90 -10.11 -8.61
N ILE A 704 -2.10 -10.64 -8.80
CA ILE A 704 -3.33 -9.84 -8.83
C ILE A 704 -4.15 -10.22 -7.62
N VAL A 705 -4.52 -9.22 -6.83
CA VAL A 705 -5.41 -9.37 -5.69
C VAL A 705 -6.64 -8.50 -5.93
N ASN A 706 -7.80 -9.14 -6.01
CA ASN A 706 -9.07 -8.47 -6.25
C ASN A 706 -9.89 -8.43 -4.96
N GLY A 707 -10.60 -7.34 -4.76
CA GLY A 707 -11.57 -7.18 -3.69
C GLY A 707 -12.93 -6.75 -4.26
N ARG A 708 -13.98 -7.07 -3.54
CA ARG A 708 -15.33 -6.55 -3.79
C ARG A 708 -15.85 -5.90 -2.52
N LEU A 709 -16.20 -4.63 -2.63
CA LEU A 709 -16.78 -3.88 -1.52
C LEU A 709 -18.12 -4.49 -1.07
N PRO A 710 -18.46 -4.42 0.22
CA PRO A 710 -19.71 -4.97 0.73
C PRO A 710 -20.92 -4.35 0.04
N ASP A 711 -21.89 -5.20 -0.37
CA ASP A 711 -23.16 -4.73 -0.95
C ASP A 711 -23.99 -4.01 0.13
N PRO A 712 -24.35 -2.72 -0.06
CA PRO A 712 -25.17 -1.97 0.89
C PRO A 712 -26.55 -2.58 1.13
N HIS A 713 -27.06 -3.42 0.22
CA HIS A 713 -28.39 -4.02 0.31
C HIS A 713 -28.48 -5.30 1.16
N HIS A 714 -27.34 -5.94 1.47
CA HIS A 714 -27.34 -7.25 2.16
C HIS A 714 -27.52 -7.17 3.68
N ASN A 715 -27.30 -6.02 4.32
CA ASN A 715 -27.36 -5.85 5.79
C ASN A 715 -28.37 -4.78 6.28
N GLY A 716 -29.45 -4.54 5.55
CA GLY A 716 -30.67 -3.86 6.01
C GLY A 716 -30.47 -2.46 6.62
N THR A 717 -30.30 -1.48 5.82
CA THR A 717 -30.57 -0.04 5.84
C THR A 717 -29.69 0.60 4.75
N ALA A 718 -30.22 0.65 3.56
CA ALA A 718 -29.48 0.76 2.29
C ALA A 718 -28.72 2.09 2.05
N ALA A 719 -28.90 3.10 2.88
CA ALA A 719 -28.28 4.42 2.65
C ALA A 719 -27.03 4.68 3.51
N ASP A 720 -26.79 3.92 4.58
CA ASP A 720 -25.90 4.35 5.66
C ASP A 720 -24.52 3.64 5.74
N ARG A 721 -24.21 2.67 4.88
CA ARG A 721 -22.98 1.86 5.02
C ARG A 721 -22.22 1.58 3.72
N ARG A 722 -22.25 2.48 2.77
CA ARG A 722 -21.57 2.25 1.49
C ARG A 722 -20.08 2.55 1.60
N HIS A 723 -19.26 1.51 1.53
CA HIS A 723 -17.83 1.66 1.26
C HIS A 723 -17.62 2.09 -0.20
N THR A 724 -16.55 2.84 -0.43
CA THR A 724 -16.15 3.33 -1.75
C THR A 724 -14.68 2.98 -2.01
N GLY A 725 -14.20 3.16 -3.22
CA GLY A 725 -12.78 2.97 -3.52
C GLY A 725 -11.86 3.91 -2.72
N LEU A 726 -12.37 5.03 -2.22
CA LEU A 726 -11.62 5.93 -1.35
C LEU A 726 -11.36 5.32 0.04
N ASP A 727 -12.30 4.52 0.57
CA ASP A 727 -12.08 3.75 1.79
C ASP A 727 -10.91 2.76 1.62
N VAL A 728 -10.84 2.11 0.44
CA VAL A 728 -9.73 1.19 0.12
C VAL A 728 -8.41 1.95 0.00
N LEU A 729 -8.39 3.09 -0.71
CA LEU A 729 -7.21 3.93 -0.83
C LEU A 729 -6.67 4.35 0.53
N ALA A 730 -7.53 4.90 1.39
CA ALA A 730 -7.15 5.37 2.72
C ALA A 730 -6.64 4.25 3.64
N ALA A 731 -7.21 3.04 3.54
CA ALA A 731 -6.85 1.90 4.37
C ALA A 731 -5.58 1.17 3.91
N SER A 732 -5.22 1.26 2.62
CA SER A 732 -4.11 0.51 2.03
C SER A 732 -2.79 1.28 1.98
N LEU A 733 -2.81 2.60 2.22
CA LEU A 733 -1.60 3.43 2.28
C LEU A 733 -0.81 3.17 3.58
N PRO A 734 0.54 3.30 3.52
CA PRO A 734 1.37 3.44 2.32
C PRO A 734 1.43 2.15 1.51
N PRO A 735 1.87 2.18 0.22
CA PRO A 735 1.92 0.98 -0.61
C PRO A 735 2.73 -0.15 0.02
N GLY A 736 2.14 -1.35 0.12
CA GLY A 736 2.78 -2.51 0.75
C GLY A 736 4.12 -2.89 0.13
N SER A 737 4.26 -2.75 -1.20
CA SER A 737 5.51 -2.99 -1.94
C SER A 737 6.65 -2.02 -1.55
N MET A 738 6.34 -0.91 -0.88
CA MET A 738 7.28 0.14 -0.46
C MET A 738 7.50 0.18 1.06
N THR A 739 6.96 -0.77 1.81
CA THR A 739 7.03 -0.82 3.27
C THR A 739 7.77 -2.06 3.76
N GLY A 740 7.07 -3.06 4.08
CA GLY A 740 7.50 -4.35 4.63
C GLY A 740 6.35 -5.00 5.37
N ALA A 741 6.60 -6.12 5.98
CA ALA A 741 5.61 -6.86 6.77
C ALA A 741 6.20 -7.30 8.12
N PRO A 742 5.52 -7.04 9.25
CA PRO A 742 4.27 -6.29 9.43
C PRO A 742 4.41 -4.79 9.13
N LYS A 743 3.43 -4.20 8.41
CA LYS A 743 3.52 -2.87 7.78
C LYS A 743 3.93 -1.75 8.75
N LYS A 744 3.23 -1.61 9.88
CA LYS A 744 3.49 -0.56 10.88
C LYS A 744 4.90 -0.67 11.42
N ARG A 745 5.28 -1.85 11.96
CA ARG A 745 6.59 -2.07 12.57
C ARG A 745 7.71 -1.88 11.56
N SER A 746 7.54 -2.37 10.34
CA SER A 746 8.52 -2.18 9.26
C SER A 746 8.73 -0.70 8.91
N CYS A 747 7.67 0.11 8.88
CA CYS A 747 7.77 1.55 8.63
C CYS A 747 8.49 2.28 9.77
N GLU A 748 8.26 1.90 11.04
CA GLU A 748 8.99 2.46 12.19
C GLU A 748 10.49 2.17 12.09
N LEU A 749 10.85 0.92 11.78
CA LEU A 749 12.25 0.49 11.62
C LEU A 749 12.93 1.19 10.44
N LEU A 750 12.25 1.26 9.29
CA LEU A 750 12.78 1.94 8.11
C LEU A 750 13.00 3.43 8.36
N HIS A 751 12.09 4.10 9.07
CA HIS A 751 12.25 5.49 9.44
C HIS A 751 13.53 5.73 10.26
N GLU A 752 13.85 4.81 11.18
CA GLU A 752 15.10 4.84 11.98
C GLU A 752 16.33 4.54 11.10
N ILE A 753 16.28 3.47 10.27
CA ILE A 753 17.42 3.02 9.43
C ILE A 753 17.75 4.07 8.36
N GLU A 754 16.73 4.72 7.78
CA GLU A 754 16.85 5.78 6.78
C GLU A 754 17.17 7.15 7.42
N SER A 755 17.57 7.17 8.71
CA SER A 755 18.03 8.36 9.46
C SER A 755 16.95 9.45 9.56
N HIS A 756 15.70 9.05 9.73
CA HIS A 756 14.51 9.93 9.83
C HIS A 756 14.31 10.85 8.61
N ARG A 757 14.86 10.45 7.45
CA ARG A 757 14.67 11.18 6.20
C ARG A 757 13.28 10.91 5.62
N GLU A 758 12.62 11.94 5.18
CA GLU A 758 11.37 11.81 4.45
C GLU A 758 11.59 11.23 3.06
N ARG A 759 10.71 10.33 2.65
CA ARG A 759 10.66 9.85 1.26
C ARG A 759 9.91 10.79 0.35
N SER A 760 9.03 11.61 0.92
CA SER A 760 8.25 12.64 0.24
C SER A 760 7.42 12.07 -0.91
N LEU A 761 7.57 12.60 -2.12
CA LEU A 761 6.86 12.11 -3.31
C LEU A 761 7.34 10.74 -3.78
N TYR A 762 8.53 10.28 -3.40
CA TYR A 762 8.98 8.92 -3.69
C TYR A 762 8.29 7.92 -2.73
N SER A 763 7.92 6.75 -3.22
CA SER A 763 7.14 5.73 -2.49
C SER A 763 5.69 6.15 -2.13
N GLY A 764 5.26 7.35 -2.52
CA GLY A 764 3.86 7.76 -2.46
C GLY A 764 3.05 7.25 -3.65
N VAL A 765 1.92 7.88 -3.93
CA VAL A 765 1.06 7.51 -5.07
C VAL A 765 0.58 8.73 -5.84
N VAL A 766 0.36 8.53 -7.14
CA VAL A 766 -0.29 9.50 -8.04
C VAL A 766 -1.49 8.85 -8.72
N GLY A 767 -2.54 9.63 -8.96
CA GLY A 767 -3.73 9.06 -9.60
C GLY A 767 -4.91 10.02 -9.63
N TYR A 768 -6.10 9.43 -9.68
CA TYR A 768 -7.35 10.19 -9.75
C TYR A 768 -8.51 9.50 -9.02
N MET A 769 -9.50 10.32 -8.66
CA MET A 769 -10.82 9.94 -8.17
C MET A 769 -11.85 10.57 -9.08
N ASP A 770 -12.58 9.74 -9.84
CA ASP A 770 -13.56 10.18 -10.84
C ASP A 770 -14.95 10.41 -10.24
N VAL A 771 -15.69 11.37 -10.79
CA VAL A 771 -17.08 11.69 -10.37
C VAL A 771 -18.08 10.53 -10.57
N THR A 772 -17.75 9.51 -11.37
CA THR A 772 -18.58 8.30 -11.50
C THR A 772 -18.28 7.26 -10.43
N GLY A 773 -17.24 7.46 -9.61
CA GLY A 773 -16.80 6.55 -8.55
C GLY A 773 -15.70 5.59 -8.95
N LYS A 774 -15.00 5.84 -10.06
CA LYS A 774 -13.78 5.13 -10.47
C LYS A 774 -12.53 5.80 -9.91
N GLY A 775 -11.43 5.05 -9.83
CA GLY A 775 -10.11 5.61 -9.52
C GLY A 775 -9.01 4.67 -9.94
N ASP A 776 -7.84 5.23 -10.22
CA ASP A 776 -6.63 4.49 -10.59
C ASP A 776 -5.40 5.21 -10.04
N TRP A 777 -4.54 4.47 -9.34
CA TRP A 777 -3.41 4.97 -8.59
C TRP A 777 -2.17 4.17 -8.90
N SER A 778 -1.06 4.84 -9.13
CA SER A 778 0.25 4.22 -9.33
C SER A 778 1.23 4.59 -8.21
N VAL A 779 2.13 3.67 -7.89
CA VAL A 779 3.22 3.91 -6.93
C VAL A 779 4.26 4.82 -7.57
N THR A 780 4.73 5.84 -6.86
CA THR A 780 5.78 6.76 -7.35
C THR A 780 7.17 6.18 -7.15
N ILE A 781 7.54 5.25 -8.02
CA ILE A 781 8.86 4.64 -8.17
C ILE A 781 9.41 4.91 -9.57
N ARG A 782 10.72 4.78 -9.77
CA ARG A 782 11.40 5.20 -11.02
C ARG A 782 11.07 6.65 -11.36
N THR A 783 11.08 7.50 -10.32
CA THR A 783 10.54 8.85 -10.28
C THR A 783 11.64 9.82 -9.88
N MET A 784 11.66 10.97 -10.55
CA MET A 784 12.40 12.14 -10.12
C MET A 784 11.43 13.23 -9.71
N PHE A 785 11.76 13.97 -8.67
CA PHE A 785 10.91 15.05 -8.19
C PHE A 785 11.72 16.22 -7.64
N ARG A 786 11.11 17.36 -7.55
CA ARG A 786 11.63 18.57 -6.87
C ARG A 786 10.49 19.35 -6.22
N TRP A 787 10.86 20.17 -5.26
CA TRP A 787 9.99 21.16 -4.66
C TRP A 787 10.47 22.58 -5.04
N ASP A 788 9.53 23.49 -5.30
CA ASP A 788 9.86 24.86 -5.73
C ASP A 788 10.51 25.69 -4.62
N ASP A 789 10.26 25.34 -3.33
CA ASP A 789 10.85 25.95 -2.14
C ASP A 789 12.25 25.44 -1.81
N GLU A 790 12.69 24.33 -2.45
CA GLU A 790 14.00 23.74 -2.19
C GLU A 790 15.03 24.18 -3.25
N VAL A 791 15.95 25.00 -2.82
CA VAL A 791 17.00 25.54 -3.68
C VAL A 791 18.38 25.41 -3.01
N ALA A 792 19.39 25.16 -3.85
CA ALA A 792 20.79 25.19 -3.43
C ALA A 792 21.44 26.53 -3.76
N PRO A 793 22.51 26.94 -3.04
CA PRO A 793 23.25 28.14 -3.36
C PRO A 793 23.78 28.13 -4.79
N PRO A 794 23.90 29.28 -5.45
CA PRO A 794 24.49 29.40 -6.77
C PRO A 794 25.96 28.91 -6.75
N ALA A 795 26.41 28.28 -7.83
CA ALA A 795 27.81 27.94 -8.00
C ALA A 795 28.66 29.18 -8.30
N GLU A 796 29.98 29.02 -8.18
CA GLU A 796 30.92 30.14 -8.47
C GLU A 796 30.70 30.69 -9.88
N GLY A 797 30.33 31.98 -9.96
CA GLY A 797 30.01 32.67 -11.21
C GLY A 797 28.54 32.59 -11.65
N GLU A 798 27.66 31.90 -10.89
CA GLU A 798 26.22 31.94 -11.08
C GLU A 798 25.59 33.01 -10.18
N MET A 799 24.47 33.60 -10.62
CA MET A 799 23.71 34.58 -9.80
C MET A 799 22.42 34.02 -9.22
N GLU A 800 21.89 32.98 -9.86
CA GLU A 800 20.61 32.40 -9.51
C GLU A 800 20.78 31.15 -8.61
N PRO A 801 19.87 30.91 -7.65
CA PRO A 801 19.83 29.69 -6.89
C PRO A 801 19.66 28.48 -7.82
N ARG A 802 20.21 27.33 -7.40
CA ARG A 802 20.15 26.10 -8.19
C ARG A 802 18.94 25.27 -7.79
N GLU A 803 18.31 24.61 -8.75
CA GLU A 803 17.22 23.67 -8.51
C GLU A 803 17.74 22.37 -7.89
N VAL A 804 17.02 21.83 -6.90
CA VAL A 804 17.33 20.55 -6.27
C VAL A 804 16.32 19.52 -6.72
N TRP A 805 16.82 18.42 -7.28
CA TRP A 805 16.03 17.27 -7.71
C TRP A 805 16.40 16.04 -6.89
N HIS A 806 15.41 15.21 -6.64
CA HIS A 806 15.54 13.96 -5.89
C HIS A 806 15.16 12.76 -6.74
N ILE A 807 15.87 11.67 -6.58
CA ILE A 807 15.51 10.34 -7.09
C ILE A 807 15.66 9.35 -5.95
N GLY A 808 14.57 8.66 -5.60
CA GLY A 808 14.62 7.53 -4.67
C GLY A 808 14.90 6.22 -5.39
N ALA A 809 15.67 5.33 -4.75
CA ALA A 809 15.86 3.95 -5.19
C ALA A 809 16.13 3.04 -3.99
N GLY A 810 15.79 1.75 -4.13
CA GLY A 810 16.00 0.76 -3.09
C GLY A 810 15.43 -0.61 -3.45
N GLY A 811 15.42 -1.51 -2.49
CA GLY A 811 14.96 -2.89 -2.65
C GLY A 811 14.35 -3.47 -1.37
N ALA A 812 13.76 -4.65 -1.50
CA ALA A 812 13.21 -5.39 -0.39
C ALA A 812 14.28 -6.26 0.24
N VAL A 813 14.71 -5.88 1.44
CA VAL A 813 15.67 -6.66 2.20
C VAL A 813 14.95 -7.78 2.93
N THR A 814 15.41 -9.01 2.71
CA THR A 814 14.96 -10.22 3.38
C THR A 814 16.14 -10.91 4.06
N ILE A 815 15.87 -11.96 4.81
CA ILE A 815 16.94 -12.80 5.40
C ILE A 815 17.79 -13.52 4.33
N LEU A 816 17.31 -13.58 3.09
CA LEU A 816 17.98 -14.19 1.95
C LEU A 816 18.81 -13.20 1.14
N SER A 817 18.69 -11.92 1.41
CA SER A 817 19.40 -10.83 0.73
C SER A 817 20.90 -10.87 1.07
N THR A 818 21.72 -10.31 0.18
CA THR A 818 23.12 -9.99 0.47
C THR A 818 23.32 -8.48 0.36
N PRO A 819 24.15 -7.86 1.23
CA PRO A 819 24.38 -6.42 1.18
C PRO A 819 24.82 -5.92 -0.19
N GLU A 820 25.75 -6.63 -0.83
CA GLU A 820 26.24 -6.30 -2.18
C GLU A 820 25.12 -6.42 -3.23
N GLY A 821 24.29 -7.47 -3.15
CA GLY A 821 23.20 -7.70 -4.10
C GLY A 821 22.14 -6.60 -4.03
N GLU A 822 21.73 -6.21 -2.82
CA GLU A 822 20.75 -5.13 -2.61
C GLU A 822 21.31 -3.76 -3.06
N ARG A 823 22.60 -3.49 -2.81
CA ARG A 823 23.28 -2.31 -3.35
C ARG A 823 23.26 -2.28 -4.88
N GLU A 824 23.63 -3.37 -5.54
CA GLU A 824 23.62 -3.48 -7.00
C GLU A 824 22.22 -3.29 -7.58
N GLU A 825 21.21 -3.83 -6.93
CA GLU A 825 19.82 -3.67 -7.29
C GLU A 825 19.37 -2.20 -7.18
N MET A 826 19.70 -1.53 -6.09
CA MET A 826 19.40 -0.10 -5.87
C MET A 826 20.01 0.75 -6.98
N PHE A 827 21.32 0.58 -7.30
CA PHE A 827 21.98 1.34 -8.37
C PHE A 827 21.40 1.02 -9.76
N THR A 828 21.00 -0.22 -10.00
CA THR A 828 20.33 -0.63 -11.25
C THR A 828 19.00 0.09 -11.42
N LYS A 829 18.21 0.21 -10.36
CA LYS A 829 16.95 0.95 -10.36
C LYS A 829 17.15 2.45 -10.52
N LEU A 830 18.20 3.00 -9.94
CA LEU A 830 18.58 4.41 -10.04
C LEU A 830 19.01 4.81 -11.46
N ALA A 831 19.73 3.94 -12.17
CA ALA A 831 20.37 4.25 -13.44
C ALA A 831 19.42 4.78 -14.53
N GLY A 832 18.18 4.31 -14.55
CA GLY A 832 17.17 4.73 -15.53
C GLY A 832 16.81 6.22 -15.41
N PRO A 833 16.24 6.66 -14.28
CA PRO A 833 15.92 8.07 -14.04
C PRO A 833 17.16 8.98 -14.01
N LEU A 834 18.26 8.53 -13.39
CA LEU A 834 19.50 9.32 -13.30
C LEU A 834 20.10 9.63 -14.68
N GLY A 835 20.04 8.66 -15.60
CA GLY A 835 20.58 8.82 -16.95
C GLY A 835 19.93 9.93 -17.77
N VAL A 836 18.74 10.39 -17.38
CA VAL A 836 18.06 11.53 -18.02
C VAL A 836 18.85 12.83 -17.83
N PHE A 837 19.50 12.99 -16.68
CA PHE A 837 20.31 14.18 -16.37
C PHE A 837 21.67 14.19 -17.07
N ALA A 838 22.15 13.05 -17.53
CA ALA A 838 23.40 12.99 -18.31
C ALA A 838 23.18 13.41 -19.77
N GLU A 839 21.94 13.35 -20.29
CA GLU A 839 21.55 13.68 -21.66
C GLU A 839 20.85 15.05 -21.76
N ALA A 840 20.47 15.64 -20.63
CA ALA A 840 19.78 16.91 -20.55
C ALA A 840 20.74 18.09 -20.65
#